data_025a32295f5f71e526a9216b7d119cc0
#
_entry.id   025a32295f5f71e526a9216b7d119cc0
#
_cell.length_a   1.000
_cell.length_b   1.000
_cell.length_c   1.000
_cell.angle_alpha   90.00
_cell.angle_beta   90.00
_cell.angle_gamma   90.00
#
_symmetry.space_group_name_H-M   'P 1'
#
loop_
_entity.id
_entity.type
_entity.pdbx_description
1 polymer ?
#
loop_
_entity_poly.entity_id
_entity_poly.type
_entity_poly.pdbx_seq_one_letter_code
_entity_poly.pdbx_strand_id
1 'polypeptide(L)'
;MALEFRVLGEVGATADGEVLAVGHARQRLVLAALLLDAGRVVPADQLVTRVWGEHPPSRVANALQTYVARLRRVLHPHGGGIERRSGGYVIPLPSPDALDLHQFTDLVGQARATADDAEAARLYERALGRWQGDALLGVDSAWADNVRHSLARQRTAAELDYADRQLRRGQHGAVLGLLARRADEYPLDERIAAALMRALHHSGRTDEALARYQRTRTMLVDELGADPSPHLRAVHEEILAAQAPGPAPLRAWAAPVPQQLPSPPPRFAGREDELRHLDTLAEPHATVPITVLHGGGGMGKTALALHWAHRQSTAFPDGRLYVDLRGFSPDGDPTAPDVALRGFLHALGVTGSAIPAEPDAQTALYRTLLAGKRVLVVLDNARDPSQITPLLPGEPSCAVVVTSRNRMTSLTTTHGATPLAVRPLPAAHARSVLIDRLGPDYLDADPDAAEQLVTRCAGSPLALGILAARAAEHPDFPLAALAAELTDVSALDDGDASVAAVLSWSLRALPPQHAEVFELLGLAPGPDISVRAAANLTGLSPNATAAILLALERVSLVEQDAPGRYRMHDLVRLFARTHTSLPAEARTAALARVIGYYTGTALAGNRVLHPHGVLPPGIDAGHDHPYPHPPASTGEALDWFDADHDCLLDAQRVASAHGWHEPAWQIALALTAYHYRRGFLHEDLAVWPIAVQAADALGTPETRVLAHRRYGLACARGARHDDALAHLAEALDLADRGEDQRVRAIIEHDLAQTWELHGDQRAALEHAQRSLELFRPLGNPVWEAQAHNGVGWYLTLLGQHEQARPHCERALELYRTANHPAVADVLDSLAHIAHHTGRHIDAIEHYREALALYRESGNTYLEADTLEHLGHTHRAMGDSAKARSVWQLALDLFRAQGRFAEVNAVETALAQLDAGKTRSAPH
;
A
#
# COMPACT_ATOMS: atom_id res chain seq x y z
N MET A 1 -42.67 -20.23 -52.70
CA MET A 1 -42.23 -18.83 -52.74
C MET A 1 -41.94 -18.41 -51.30
N ALA A 2 -40.68 -18.24 -50.96
CA ALA A 2 -40.26 -17.79 -49.64
C ALA A 2 -40.21 -16.27 -49.63
N LEU A 3 -41.23 -15.65 -49.03
CA LEU A 3 -41.24 -14.18 -48.81
C LEU A 3 -40.53 -13.93 -47.47
N GLU A 4 -39.47 -13.10 -47.49
CA GLU A 4 -38.71 -12.73 -46.33
C GLU A 4 -38.68 -11.21 -46.17
N PHE A 5 -38.71 -10.72 -44.91
CA PHE A 5 -38.67 -9.33 -44.55
C PHE A 5 -37.43 -8.98 -43.79
N ARG A 6 -36.89 -7.76 -43.99
CA ARG A 6 -35.69 -7.25 -43.35
C ARG A 6 -35.96 -5.92 -42.64
N VAL A 7 -35.49 -5.86 -41.41
CA VAL A 7 -35.47 -4.63 -40.57
C VAL A 7 -34.12 -4.46 -39.83
N LEU A 8 -33.27 -5.50 -39.82
CA LEU A 8 -31.91 -5.43 -39.25
C LEU A 8 -30.89 -4.99 -40.31
N GLY A 9 -31.14 -3.89 -40.95
CA GLY A 9 -30.44 -3.27 -42.06
C GLY A 9 -31.37 -2.34 -42.82
N GLU A 10 -31.21 -2.22 -44.13
CA GLU A 10 -32.16 -1.48 -44.97
C GLU A 10 -33.52 -2.20 -44.97
N VAL A 11 -34.57 -1.40 -44.68
CA VAL A 11 -35.94 -1.93 -44.64
C VAL A 11 -36.37 -2.41 -46.01
N GLY A 12 -36.68 -3.72 -46.13
CA GLY A 12 -37.02 -4.34 -47.42
C GLY A 12 -37.75 -5.66 -47.28
N ALA A 13 -38.10 -6.21 -48.46
CA ALA A 13 -38.64 -7.56 -48.62
C ALA A 13 -37.96 -8.27 -49.79
N THR A 14 -37.79 -9.58 -49.71
CA THR A 14 -37.28 -10.42 -50.77
C THR A 14 -38.23 -11.59 -51.03
N ALA A 15 -38.37 -12.01 -52.27
CA ALA A 15 -39.12 -13.22 -52.63
C ALA A 15 -38.22 -14.14 -53.45
N ASP A 16 -38.02 -15.37 -52.97
CA ASP A 16 -37.11 -16.36 -53.58
C ASP A 16 -35.70 -15.80 -53.86
N GLY A 17 -35.22 -14.87 -53.02
CA GLY A 17 -33.90 -14.21 -53.11
C GLY A 17 -33.88 -12.89 -53.95
N GLU A 18 -34.94 -12.57 -54.70
CA GLU A 18 -35.01 -11.31 -55.43
C GLU A 18 -35.55 -10.15 -54.55
N VAL A 19 -34.94 -8.98 -54.66
CA VAL A 19 -35.34 -7.81 -53.88
C VAL A 19 -36.60 -7.15 -54.43
N LEU A 20 -37.62 -6.99 -53.60
CA LEU A 20 -38.88 -6.34 -53.97
C LEU A 20 -38.77 -4.83 -53.79
N ALA A 21 -39.31 -4.10 -54.78
CA ALA A 21 -39.30 -2.62 -54.74
C ALA A 21 -40.41 -2.06 -53.82
N VAL A 22 -40.11 -2.08 -52.49
CA VAL A 22 -41.02 -1.63 -51.42
C VAL A 22 -41.22 -0.09 -51.33
N GLY A 23 -40.65 0.68 -52.28
CA GLY A 23 -40.90 2.09 -52.45
C GLY A 23 -39.96 3.02 -51.69
N HIS A 24 -40.34 4.31 -51.59
CA HIS A 24 -39.51 5.36 -50.96
C HIS A 24 -39.53 5.31 -49.42
N ALA A 25 -38.67 6.08 -48.75
CA ALA A 25 -38.42 6.04 -47.31
C ALA A 25 -39.70 6.01 -46.43
N ARG A 26 -40.69 6.86 -46.67
CA ARG A 26 -41.94 6.86 -45.88
C ARG A 26 -42.78 5.61 -46.11
N GLN A 27 -42.76 5.00 -47.28
CA GLN A 27 -43.46 3.75 -47.56
C GLN A 27 -42.74 2.59 -46.87
N ARG A 28 -41.41 2.59 -46.87
CA ARG A 28 -40.58 1.65 -46.09
C ARG A 28 -40.81 1.80 -44.58
N LEU A 29 -40.99 3.03 -44.08
CA LEU A 29 -41.27 3.28 -42.68
C LEU A 29 -42.65 2.70 -42.27
N VAL A 30 -43.67 2.80 -43.12
CA VAL A 30 -44.97 2.12 -42.88
C VAL A 30 -44.79 0.59 -42.83
N LEU A 31 -44.00 0.05 -43.74
CA LEU A 31 -43.69 -1.40 -43.73
C LEU A 31 -42.97 -1.81 -42.44
N ALA A 32 -41.92 -1.08 -42.02
CA ALA A 32 -41.19 -1.32 -40.80
C ALA A 32 -42.09 -1.23 -39.56
N ALA A 33 -42.97 -0.21 -39.50
CA ALA A 33 -43.91 -0.04 -38.39
C ALA A 33 -44.91 -1.19 -38.22
N LEU A 34 -45.26 -1.85 -39.33
CA LEU A 34 -46.12 -3.05 -39.34
C LEU A 34 -45.35 -4.34 -39.05
N LEU A 35 -44.10 -4.46 -39.52
CA LEU A 35 -43.26 -5.62 -39.32
C LEU A 35 -42.77 -5.77 -37.85
N LEU A 36 -42.50 -4.69 -37.17
CA LEU A 36 -42.11 -4.71 -35.76
C LEU A 36 -43.24 -5.15 -34.84
N ASP A 37 -44.49 -4.97 -35.26
CA ASP A 37 -45.67 -5.51 -34.59
C ASP A 37 -46.37 -6.60 -35.43
N ALA A 38 -45.61 -7.36 -36.21
CA ALA A 38 -46.14 -8.41 -37.08
C ALA A 38 -47.15 -9.32 -36.38
N GLY A 39 -48.25 -9.61 -37.02
CA GLY A 39 -49.32 -10.41 -36.44
C GLY A 39 -50.27 -9.67 -35.49
N ARG A 40 -49.93 -8.40 -35.12
CA ARG A 40 -50.78 -7.56 -34.26
C ARG A 40 -51.39 -6.40 -35.08
N VAL A 41 -52.58 -5.95 -34.67
CA VAL A 41 -53.25 -4.80 -35.32
C VAL A 41 -52.56 -3.52 -34.83
N VAL A 42 -51.97 -2.78 -35.73
CA VAL A 42 -51.42 -1.42 -35.44
C VAL A 42 -52.48 -0.38 -35.80
N PRO A 43 -53.00 0.40 -34.82
CA PRO A 43 -53.96 1.45 -35.07
C PRO A 43 -53.50 2.46 -36.13
N ALA A 44 -54.41 3.00 -36.92
CA ALA A 44 -54.06 3.90 -38.02
C ALA A 44 -53.45 5.22 -37.49
N ASP A 45 -53.92 5.75 -36.37
CA ASP A 45 -53.37 6.91 -35.68
C ASP A 45 -51.95 6.66 -35.17
N GLN A 46 -51.70 5.47 -34.63
CA GLN A 46 -50.36 5.08 -34.20
C GLN A 46 -49.38 4.95 -35.38
N LEU A 47 -49.80 4.41 -36.51
CA LEU A 47 -49.01 4.41 -37.74
C LEU A 47 -48.70 5.83 -38.22
N VAL A 48 -49.69 6.74 -38.13
CA VAL A 48 -49.47 8.16 -38.47
C VAL A 48 -48.41 8.77 -37.59
N THR A 49 -48.50 8.57 -36.25
CA THR A 49 -47.53 9.11 -35.31
C THR A 49 -46.12 8.51 -35.54
N ARG A 50 -46.01 7.21 -35.81
CA ARG A 50 -44.72 6.54 -36.09
C ARG A 50 -44.06 7.06 -37.39
N VAL A 51 -44.85 7.41 -38.40
CA VAL A 51 -44.35 7.77 -39.73
C VAL A 51 -44.11 9.26 -39.87
N TRP A 52 -44.95 10.12 -39.28
CA TRP A 52 -44.90 11.58 -39.46
C TRP A 52 -44.62 12.37 -38.19
N GLY A 53 -44.62 11.69 -36.99
CA GLY A 53 -44.41 12.34 -35.68
C GLY A 53 -45.50 13.41 -35.42
N GLU A 54 -45.07 14.58 -34.97
CA GLU A 54 -45.93 15.70 -34.61
C GLU A 54 -46.37 16.53 -35.83
N HIS A 55 -45.85 16.28 -37.05
CA HIS A 55 -46.11 17.08 -38.25
C HIS A 55 -46.75 16.25 -39.38
N PRO A 56 -47.96 15.68 -39.20
CA PRO A 56 -48.64 14.94 -40.24
C PRO A 56 -49.14 15.89 -41.34
N PRO A 57 -49.14 15.45 -42.63
CA PRO A 57 -49.72 16.26 -43.74
C PRO A 57 -51.25 16.38 -43.58
N SER A 58 -51.85 17.45 -44.17
CA SER A 58 -53.26 17.73 -44.02
C SER A 58 -54.21 16.63 -44.53
N ARG A 59 -53.72 15.69 -45.38
CA ARG A 59 -54.43 14.50 -45.83
C ARG A 59 -53.75 13.21 -45.47
N VAL A 60 -53.31 13.12 -44.25
CA VAL A 60 -52.48 11.98 -43.78
C VAL A 60 -53.18 10.62 -43.94
N ALA A 61 -54.46 10.51 -43.68
CA ALA A 61 -55.23 9.29 -43.87
C ALA A 61 -55.17 8.77 -45.31
N ASN A 62 -55.31 9.66 -46.33
CA ASN A 62 -55.21 9.30 -47.74
C ASN A 62 -53.76 8.87 -48.10
N ALA A 63 -52.77 9.58 -47.57
CA ALA A 63 -51.36 9.20 -47.77
C ALA A 63 -51.04 7.82 -47.22
N LEU A 64 -51.46 7.52 -46.00
CA LEU A 64 -51.30 6.18 -45.39
C LEU A 64 -52.01 5.08 -46.21
N GLN A 65 -53.24 5.33 -46.59
CA GLN A 65 -54.00 4.38 -47.46
C GLN A 65 -53.28 4.11 -48.79
N THR A 66 -52.71 5.17 -49.40
CA THR A 66 -51.94 5.07 -50.63
C THR A 66 -50.66 4.23 -50.42
N TYR A 67 -49.93 4.43 -49.32
CA TYR A 67 -48.74 3.64 -49.04
C TYR A 67 -49.08 2.18 -48.79
N VAL A 68 -50.10 1.87 -47.99
CA VAL A 68 -50.59 0.55 -47.76
C VAL A 68 -51.06 -0.15 -49.06
N ALA A 69 -51.79 0.57 -49.93
CA ALA A 69 -52.23 0.05 -51.24
C ALA A 69 -51.01 -0.30 -52.14
N ARG A 70 -49.99 0.53 -52.17
CA ARG A 70 -48.74 0.27 -52.92
C ARG A 70 -47.98 -0.95 -52.34
N LEU A 71 -47.83 -1.03 -51.04
CA LEU A 71 -47.20 -2.20 -50.38
C LEU A 71 -47.98 -3.47 -50.66
N ARG A 72 -49.31 -3.46 -50.61
CA ARG A 72 -50.15 -4.59 -50.98
C ARG A 72 -49.90 -5.09 -52.41
N ARG A 73 -49.79 -4.17 -53.37
CA ARG A 73 -49.54 -4.49 -54.77
C ARG A 73 -48.18 -5.20 -54.94
N VAL A 74 -47.19 -4.82 -54.17
CA VAL A 74 -45.85 -5.40 -54.24
C VAL A 74 -45.81 -6.76 -53.53
N LEU A 75 -46.46 -6.92 -52.38
CA LEU A 75 -46.34 -8.11 -51.51
C LEU A 75 -47.32 -9.21 -51.93
N HIS A 76 -48.54 -8.88 -52.44
CA HIS A 76 -49.60 -9.81 -52.72
C HIS A 76 -49.26 -10.92 -53.77
N PRO A 77 -48.48 -10.64 -54.83
CA PRO A 77 -48.11 -11.65 -55.83
C PRO A 77 -47.22 -12.76 -55.23
N HIS A 78 -46.55 -12.48 -54.07
CA HIS A 78 -45.59 -13.37 -53.39
C HIS A 78 -46.18 -13.97 -52.12
N GLY A 79 -47.53 -13.91 -51.97
CA GLY A 79 -48.22 -14.51 -50.81
C GLY A 79 -48.22 -13.68 -49.54
N GLY A 80 -47.65 -12.45 -49.57
CA GLY A 80 -47.70 -11.48 -48.47
C GLY A 80 -48.91 -10.54 -48.58
N GLY A 81 -49.38 -10.00 -47.46
CA GLY A 81 -50.50 -9.06 -47.45
C GLY A 81 -50.54 -8.19 -46.25
N ILE A 82 -51.10 -6.98 -46.40
CA ILE A 82 -51.43 -6.11 -45.27
C ILE A 82 -52.96 -6.11 -45.16
N GLU A 83 -53.50 -6.69 -44.09
CA GLU A 83 -54.94 -6.71 -43.85
C GLU A 83 -55.41 -5.44 -43.13
N ARG A 84 -56.64 -5.06 -43.37
CA ARG A 84 -57.32 -4.03 -42.58
C ARG A 84 -58.24 -4.71 -41.58
N ARG A 85 -58.01 -4.45 -40.30
CA ARG A 85 -58.86 -4.91 -39.20
C ARG A 85 -59.37 -3.71 -38.40
N SER A 86 -60.37 -3.92 -37.54
CA SER A 86 -61.01 -2.88 -36.73
C SER A 86 -60.03 -1.80 -36.24
N GLY A 87 -60.10 -0.62 -36.88
CA GLY A 87 -59.31 0.58 -36.51
C GLY A 87 -57.85 0.63 -36.98
N GLY A 88 -57.31 -0.39 -37.67
CA GLY A 88 -55.92 -0.39 -38.06
C GLY A 88 -55.50 -1.34 -39.17
N TYR A 89 -54.23 -1.66 -39.23
CA TYR A 89 -53.61 -2.55 -40.19
C TYR A 89 -52.78 -3.61 -39.50
N VAL A 90 -52.71 -4.81 -40.11
CA VAL A 90 -51.86 -5.91 -39.65
C VAL A 90 -51.14 -6.53 -40.84
N ILE A 91 -49.89 -6.90 -40.65
CA ILE A 91 -49.13 -7.72 -41.60
C ILE A 91 -48.94 -9.12 -40.98
N PRO A 92 -49.66 -10.17 -41.50
CA PRO A 92 -49.36 -11.52 -41.10
C PRO A 92 -48.07 -11.97 -41.80
N LEU A 93 -47.18 -12.63 -41.04
CA LEU A 93 -46.00 -13.26 -41.62
C LEU A 93 -46.31 -14.66 -42.11
N PRO A 94 -45.76 -15.12 -43.27
CA PRO A 94 -45.93 -16.46 -43.77
C PRO A 94 -45.44 -17.53 -42.81
N SER A 95 -44.36 -17.26 -42.09
CA SER A 95 -43.82 -18.05 -40.99
C SER A 95 -43.13 -17.13 -39.97
N PRO A 96 -42.91 -17.56 -38.70
CA PRO A 96 -42.11 -16.78 -37.75
C PRO A 96 -40.73 -16.42 -38.29
N ASP A 97 -40.11 -17.27 -39.08
CA ASP A 97 -38.79 -17.07 -39.68
C ASP A 97 -38.78 -16.15 -40.90
N ALA A 98 -39.92 -15.63 -41.31
CA ALA A 98 -39.98 -14.71 -42.46
C ALA A 98 -39.49 -13.30 -42.14
N LEU A 99 -39.13 -12.98 -40.87
CA LEU A 99 -38.60 -11.71 -40.45
C LEU A 99 -37.24 -11.90 -39.77
N ASP A 100 -36.23 -11.19 -40.27
CA ASP A 100 -34.86 -11.25 -39.77
C ASP A 100 -34.74 -10.94 -38.25
N LEU A 101 -35.54 -10.00 -37.72
CA LEU A 101 -35.61 -9.69 -36.29
C LEU A 101 -36.11 -10.92 -35.45
N HIS A 102 -37.12 -11.67 -35.95
CA HIS A 102 -37.60 -12.83 -35.25
C HIS A 102 -36.54 -13.93 -35.25
N GLN A 103 -35.86 -14.14 -36.41
CA GLN A 103 -34.76 -15.09 -36.51
C GLN A 103 -33.61 -14.75 -35.54
N PHE A 104 -33.26 -13.46 -35.49
CA PHE A 104 -32.23 -12.95 -34.54
C PHE A 104 -32.63 -13.29 -33.08
N THR A 105 -33.84 -12.88 -32.69
CA THR A 105 -34.35 -13.05 -31.34
C THR A 105 -34.41 -14.52 -30.92
N ASP A 106 -34.86 -15.36 -31.82
CA ASP A 106 -35.01 -16.83 -31.59
C ASP A 106 -33.62 -17.49 -31.44
N LEU A 107 -32.69 -17.19 -32.35
CA LEU A 107 -31.32 -17.71 -32.30
C LEU A 107 -30.58 -17.26 -31.01
N VAL A 108 -30.76 -16.00 -30.58
CA VAL A 108 -30.22 -15.49 -29.31
C VAL A 108 -30.85 -16.23 -28.12
N GLY A 109 -32.17 -16.48 -28.15
CA GLY A 109 -32.85 -17.24 -27.11
C GLY A 109 -32.32 -18.67 -27.01
N GLN A 110 -32.15 -19.35 -28.17
CA GLN A 110 -31.56 -20.70 -28.23
C GLN A 110 -30.11 -20.71 -27.72
N ALA A 111 -29.31 -19.75 -28.12
CA ALA A 111 -27.91 -19.61 -27.68
C ALA A 111 -27.80 -19.44 -26.16
N ARG A 112 -28.70 -18.65 -25.54
CA ARG A 112 -28.76 -18.50 -24.08
C ARG A 112 -29.16 -19.75 -23.33
N ALA A 113 -30.09 -20.55 -23.90
CA ALA A 113 -30.56 -21.81 -23.33
C ALA A 113 -29.57 -22.95 -23.48
N THR A 114 -28.58 -22.82 -24.36
CA THR A 114 -27.62 -23.88 -24.69
C THR A 114 -26.48 -23.88 -23.67
N ALA A 115 -26.22 -25.03 -23.06
CA ALA A 115 -25.12 -25.21 -22.08
C ALA A 115 -23.75 -25.37 -22.75
N ASP A 116 -23.69 -25.92 -23.97
CA ASP A 116 -22.45 -26.09 -24.75
C ASP A 116 -22.02 -24.75 -25.36
N ASP A 117 -20.87 -24.23 -24.89
CA ASP A 117 -20.32 -22.97 -25.36
C ASP A 117 -19.96 -22.94 -26.84
N ALA A 118 -19.64 -24.12 -27.46
CA ALA A 118 -19.34 -24.20 -28.88
C ALA A 118 -20.62 -24.07 -29.74
N GLU A 119 -21.69 -24.71 -29.34
CA GLU A 119 -22.98 -24.61 -30.02
C GLU A 119 -23.60 -23.22 -29.78
N ALA A 120 -23.53 -22.69 -28.55
CA ALA A 120 -24.00 -21.36 -28.25
C ALA A 120 -23.29 -20.30 -29.11
N ALA A 121 -21.96 -20.37 -29.26
CA ALA A 121 -21.18 -19.45 -30.09
C ALA A 121 -21.63 -19.49 -31.57
N ARG A 122 -21.86 -20.68 -32.13
CA ARG A 122 -22.38 -20.85 -33.51
C ARG A 122 -23.78 -20.23 -33.68
N LEU A 123 -24.65 -20.39 -32.67
CA LEU A 123 -25.98 -19.76 -32.70
C LEU A 123 -25.89 -18.25 -32.66
N TYR A 124 -25.00 -17.67 -31.80
CA TYR A 124 -24.73 -16.23 -31.79
C TYR A 124 -24.15 -15.73 -33.12
N GLU A 125 -23.22 -16.42 -33.75
CA GLU A 125 -22.67 -16.07 -35.06
C GLU A 125 -23.78 -16.02 -36.13
N ARG A 126 -24.66 -17.00 -36.14
CA ARG A 126 -25.81 -17.01 -37.03
C ARG A 126 -26.79 -15.86 -36.74
N ALA A 127 -27.04 -15.56 -35.46
CA ALA A 127 -27.88 -14.45 -35.04
C ALA A 127 -27.30 -13.11 -35.47
N LEU A 128 -26.03 -12.85 -35.17
CA LEU A 128 -25.34 -11.63 -35.52
C LEU A 128 -25.15 -11.46 -37.02
N GLY A 129 -25.05 -12.59 -37.78
CA GLY A 129 -25.03 -12.61 -39.24
C GLY A 129 -26.33 -12.15 -39.89
N ARG A 130 -27.46 -11.97 -39.15
CA ARG A 130 -28.69 -11.39 -39.64
C ARG A 130 -28.62 -9.87 -39.78
N TRP A 131 -27.67 -9.23 -39.14
CA TRP A 131 -27.48 -7.77 -39.24
C TRP A 131 -26.69 -7.39 -40.49
N GLN A 132 -27.34 -6.60 -41.37
CA GLN A 132 -26.74 -6.08 -42.61
C GLN A 132 -26.53 -4.55 -42.55
N GLY A 133 -26.06 -4.05 -41.40
CA GLY A 133 -25.86 -2.64 -41.08
C GLY A 133 -26.70 -2.19 -39.91
N ASP A 134 -26.99 -0.89 -39.81
CA ASP A 134 -27.85 -0.38 -38.75
C ASP A 134 -29.30 -0.74 -39.01
N ALA A 135 -30.03 -1.08 -37.95
CA ALA A 135 -31.44 -1.39 -38.06
C ALA A 135 -32.21 -0.19 -38.65
N LEU A 136 -33.22 -0.49 -39.45
CA LEU A 136 -34.06 0.52 -40.07
C LEU A 136 -33.29 1.55 -40.93
N LEU A 137 -32.22 1.12 -41.60
CA LEU A 137 -31.42 1.97 -42.49
C LEU A 137 -32.30 2.53 -43.64
N GLY A 138 -32.12 3.82 -43.94
CA GLY A 138 -32.83 4.51 -45.03
C GLY A 138 -34.27 4.95 -44.72
N VAL A 139 -34.66 4.95 -43.42
CA VAL A 139 -35.90 5.51 -42.93
C VAL A 139 -35.67 6.39 -41.70
N ASP A 140 -36.30 7.58 -41.68
CA ASP A 140 -36.08 8.59 -40.64
C ASP A 140 -37.40 9.02 -39.99
N SER A 141 -37.50 8.84 -38.70
CA SER A 141 -38.51 9.42 -37.80
C SER A 141 -38.05 9.25 -36.32
N ALA A 142 -38.53 10.12 -35.45
CA ALA A 142 -38.21 9.99 -33.99
C ALA A 142 -38.58 8.59 -33.42
N TRP A 143 -39.62 7.95 -33.94
CA TRP A 143 -39.98 6.59 -33.61
C TRP A 143 -38.92 5.59 -34.11
N ALA A 144 -38.49 5.72 -35.38
CA ALA A 144 -37.47 4.83 -35.95
C ALA A 144 -36.14 4.98 -35.23
N ASP A 145 -35.76 6.17 -34.75
CA ASP A 145 -34.56 6.41 -33.96
C ASP A 145 -34.62 5.70 -32.61
N ASN A 146 -35.75 5.79 -31.92
CA ASN A 146 -35.95 5.07 -30.66
C ASN A 146 -35.86 3.54 -30.82
N VAL A 147 -36.46 3.00 -31.90
CA VAL A 147 -36.41 1.58 -32.26
C VAL A 147 -34.97 1.17 -32.59
N ARG A 148 -34.27 1.98 -33.39
CA ARG A 148 -32.86 1.78 -33.77
C ARG A 148 -31.95 1.68 -32.52
N HIS A 149 -32.11 2.60 -31.58
CA HIS A 149 -31.39 2.55 -30.30
C HIS A 149 -31.71 1.29 -29.46
N SER A 150 -32.98 0.88 -29.45
CA SER A 150 -33.40 -0.33 -28.74
C SER A 150 -32.80 -1.60 -29.37
N LEU A 151 -32.83 -1.71 -30.69
CA LEU A 151 -32.25 -2.84 -31.42
C LEU A 151 -30.73 -2.88 -31.33
N ALA A 152 -30.06 -1.71 -31.39
CA ALA A 152 -28.62 -1.60 -31.21
C ALA A 152 -28.18 -2.13 -29.82
N ARG A 153 -28.91 -1.81 -28.75
CA ARG A 153 -28.66 -2.37 -27.43
C ARG A 153 -28.82 -3.88 -27.40
N GLN A 154 -29.83 -4.45 -28.08
CA GLN A 154 -30.02 -5.90 -28.16
C GLN A 154 -28.88 -6.56 -28.94
N ARG A 155 -28.39 -5.95 -30.00
CA ARG A 155 -27.22 -6.40 -30.74
C ARG A 155 -25.97 -6.42 -29.86
N THR A 156 -25.67 -5.32 -29.17
CA THR A 156 -24.50 -5.21 -28.25
C THR A 156 -24.57 -6.26 -27.14
N ALA A 157 -25.75 -6.50 -26.56
CA ALA A 157 -25.93 -7.54 -25.56
C ALA A 157 -25.63 -8.95 -26.13
N ALA A 158 -26.09 -9.24 -27.34
CA ALA A 158 -25.79 -10.53 -28.00
C ALA A 158 -24.30 -10.68 -28.37
N GLU A 159 -23.64 -9.58 -28.77
CA GLU A 159 -22.21 -9.55 -29.05
C GLU A 159 -21.36 -9.78 -27.78
N LEU A 160 -21.78 -9.24 -26.64
CA LEU A 160 -21.13 -9.50 -25.35
C LEU A 160 -21.34 -10.94 -24.88
N ASP A 161 -22.57 -11.46 -24.98
CA ASP A 161 -22.89 -12.86 -24.67
C ASP A 161 -22.06 -13.81 -25.58
N TYR A 162 -21.90 -13.50 -26.86
CA TYR A 162 -21.02 -14.22 -27.80
C TYR A 162 -19.55 -14.16 -27.38
N ALA A 163 -19.07 -12.96 -27.03
CA ALA A 163 -17.70 -12.78 -26.57
C ALA A 163 -17.42 -13.60 -25.30
N ASP A 164 -18.32 -13.62 -24.34
CA ASP A 164 -18.20 -14.43 -23.12
C ASP A 164 -18.10 -15.94 -23.45
N ARG A 165 -18.89 -16.46 -24.41
CA ARG A 165 -18.81 -17.85 -24.86
C ARG A 165 -17.45 -18.14 -25.51
N GLN A 166 -16.95 -17.27 -26.37
CA GLN A 166 -15.65 -17.42 -27.04
C GLN A 166 -14.47 -17.32 -26.06
N LEU A 167 -14.53 -16.41 -25.07
CA LEU A 167 -13.52 -16.31 -24.03
C LEU A 167 -13.43 -17.61 -23.20
N ARG A 168 -14.56 -18.19 -22.78
CA ARG A 168 -14.58 -19.49 -22.08
C ARG A 168 -14.01 -20.64 -22.92
N ARG A 169 -14.12 -20.58 -24.24
CA ARG A 169 -13.56 -21.56 -25.18
C ARG A 169 -12.08 -21.34 -25.50
N GLY A 170 -11.45 -20.31 -24.92
CA GLY A 170 -10.07 -19.96 -25.22
C GLY A 170 -9.86 -19.29 -26.59
N GLN A 171 -10.92 -18.88 -27.28
CA GLN A 171 -10.87 -18.26 -28.62
C GLN A 171 -10.76 -16.73 -28.51
N HIS A 172 -9.79 -16.26 -27.71
CA HIS A 172 -9.64 -14.85 -27.35
C HIS A 172 -9.43 -13.92 -28.56
N GLY A 173 -8.62 -14.37 -29.53
CA GLY A 173 -8.31 -13.59 -30.76
C GLY A 173 -9.53 -13.34 -31.65
N ALA A 174 -10.53 -14.23 -31.64
CA ALA A 174 -11.71 -14.11 -32.50
C ALA A 174 -12.60 -12.92 -32.16
N VAL A 175 -12.58 -12.45 -30.90
CA VAL A 175 -13.44 -11.37 -30.39
C VAL A 175 -12.73 -10.04 -30.18
N LEU A 176 -11.40 -9.98 -30.31
CA LEU A 176 -10.63 -8.77 -30.08
C LEU A 176 -11.07 -7.59 -30.95
N GLY A 177 -11.22 -7.81 -32.26
CA GLY A 177 -11.63 -6.76 -33.21
C GLY A 177 -13.06 -6.26 -32.96
N LEU A 178 -13.96 -7.14 -32.53
CA LEU A 178 -15.34 -6.79 -32.17
C LEU A 178 -15.35 -5.93 -30.90
N LEU A 179 -14.69 -6.41 -29.83
CA LEU A 179 -14.67 -5.75 -28.53
C LEU A 179 -13.94 -4.41 -28.59
N ALA A 180 -12.85 -4.29 -29.37
CA ALA A 180 -12.11 -3.03 -29.54
C ALA A 180 -13.01 -1.95 -30.17
N ARG A 181 -13.69 -2.26 -31.27
CA ARG A 181 -14.63 -1.32 -31.90
C ARG A 181 -15.75 -0.90 -30.96
N ARG A 182 -16.36 -1.85 -30.23
CA ARG A 182 -17.43 -1.53 -29.28
C ARG A 182 -16.92 -0.68 -28.11
N ALA A 183 -15.69 -0.92 -27.65
CA ALA A 183 -15.07 -0.13 -26.60
C ALA A 183 -14.76 1.32 -27.03
N ASP A 184 -14.57 1.57 -28.33
CA ASP A 184 -14.41 2.91 -28.88
C ASP A 184 -15.77 3.62 -29.10
N GLU A 185 -16.81 2.85 -29.46
CA GLU A 185 -18.19 3.36 -29.63
C GLU A 185 -18.87 3.67 -28.28
N TYR A 186 -18.57 2.88 -27.24
CA TYR A 186 -19.14 2.98 -25.90
C TYR A 186 -18.04 3.02 -24.85
N PRO A 187 -17.28 4.11 -24.76
CA PRO A 187 -16.06 4.18 -23.95
C PRO A 187 -16.30 4.10 -22.44
N LEU A 188 -17.51 4.41 -21.97
CA LEU A 188 -17.95 4.34 -20.59
C LEU A 188 -18.62 3.01 -20.22
N ASP A 189 -18.81 2.09 -21.15
CA ASP A 189 -19.40 0.78 -20.85
C ASP A 189 -18.33 -0.16 -20.26
N GLU A 190 -18.40 -0.33 -18.96
CA GLU A 190 -17.43 -1.13 -18.19
C GLU A 190 -17.50 -2.64 -18.49
N ARG A 191 -18.64 -3.17 -18.96
CA ARG A 191 -18.76 -4.57 -19.36
C ARG A 191 -17.98 -4.84 -20.65
N ILE A 192 -18.05 -3.91 -21.59
CA ILE A 192 -17.27 -3.97 -22.85
C ILE A 192 -15.78 -3.85 -22.52
N ALA A 193 -15.41 -2.89 -21.66
CA ALA A 193 -14.03 -2.71 -21.22
C ALA A 193 -13.48 -3.96 -20.53
N ALA A 194 -14.23 -4.58 -19.63
CA ALA A 194 -13.86 -5.81 -18.92
C ALA A 194 -13.65 -7.00 -19.89
N ALA A 195 -14.58 -7.19 -20.84
CA ALA A 195 -14.47 -8.25 -21.85
C ALA A 195 -13.25 -8.05 -22.77
N LEU A 196 -12.97 -6.82 -23.19
CA LEU A 196 -11.79 -6.46 -23.99
C LEU A 196 -10.49 -6.70 -23.21
N MET A 197 -10.44 -6.31 -21.93
CA MET A 197 -9.27 -6.52 -21.08
C MET A 197 -8.95 -8.01 -20.95
N ARG A 198 -9.95 -8.86 -20.70
CA ARG A 198 -9.75 -10.33 -20.65
C ARG A 198 -9.27 -10.87 -22.00
N ALA A 199 -9.88 -10.44 -23.11
CA ALA A 199 -9.48 -10.87 -24.45
C ALA A 199 -8.02 -10.47 -24.78
N LEU A 200 -7.60 -9.26 -24.44
CA LEU A 200 -6.23 -8.77 -24.60
C LEU A 200 -5.24 -9.56 -23.72
N HIS A 201 -5.54 -9.73 -22.43
CA HIS A 201 -4.68 -10.44 -21.51
C HIS A 201 -4.42 -11.90 -21.94
N HIS A 202 -5.47 -12.64 -22.21
CA HIS A 202 -5.34 -14.04 -22.67
C HIS A 202 -4.75 -14.18 -24.08
N SER A 203 -4.65 -13.11 -24.85
CA SER A 203 -3.93 -13.04 -26.13
C SER A 203 -2.47 -12.60 -25.97
N GLY A 204 -1.95 -12.49 -24.73
CA GLY A 204 -0.56 -12.08 -24.44
C GLY A 204 -0.32 -10.57 -24.51
N ARG A 205 -1.36 -9.74 -24.66
CA ARG A 205 -1.29 -8.26 -24.78
C ARG A 205 -1.69 -7.60 -23.45
N THR A 206 -1.04 -8.01 -22.36
CA THR A 206 -1.42 -7.60 -21.00
C THR A 206 -1.25 -6.11 -20.74
N ASP A 207 -0.18 -5.50 -21.29
CA ASP A 207 0.04 -4.05 -21.15
C ASP A 207 -1.09 -3.23 -21.75
N GLU A 208 -1.65 -3.68 -22.87
CA GLU A 208 -2.79 -3.01 -23.51
C GLU A 208 -4.10 -3.20 -22.72
N ALA A 209 -4.24 -4.36 -22.07
CA ALA A 209 -5.37 -4.59 -21.16
C ALA A 209 -5.32 -3.64 -19.96
N LEU A 210 -4.16 -3.48 -19.33
CA LEU A 210 -3.96 -2.54 -18.23
C LEU A 210 -4.14 -1.07 -18.67
N ALA A 211 -3.60 -0.71 -19.85
CA ALA A 211 -3.79 0.62 -20.44
C ALA A 211 -5.28 0.91 -20.74
N ARG A 212 -6.07 -0.11 -21.13
CA ARG A 212 -7.51 0.03 -21.32
C ARG A 212 -8.22 0.33 -20.00
N TYR A 213 -7.87 -0.37 -18.94
CA TYR A 213 -8.40 -0.09 -17.59
C TYR A 213 -8.17 1.36 -17.19
N GLN A 214 -6.93 1.86 -17.32
CA GLN A 214 -6.60 3.24 -16.95
C GLN A 214 -7.39 4.26 -17.78
N ARG A 215 -7.51 4.05 -19.10
CA ARG A 215 -8.31 4.94 -19.96
C ARG A 215 -9.78 4.96 -19.56
N THR A 216 -10.38 3.79 -19.32
CA THR A 216 -11.79 3.70 -18.92
C THR A 216 -11.98 4.33 -17.54
N ARG A 217 -11.07 4.11 -16.59
CA ARG A 217 -11.10 4.74 -15.28
C ARG A 217 -11.06 6.26 -15.36
N THR A 218 -10.10 6.81 -16.10
CA THR A 218 -9.98 8.28 -16.30
C THR A 218 -11.28 8.85 -16.86
N MET A 219 -11.84 8.24 -17.89
CA MET A 219 -13.09 8.72 -18.52
C MET A 219 -14.31 8.60 -17.60
N LEU A 220 -14.40 7.53 -16.77
CA LEU A 220 -15.48 7.40 -15.78
C LEU A 220 -15.37 8.49 -14.70
N VAL A 221 -14.16 8.81 -14.26
CA VAL A 221 -13.92 9.88 -13.29
C VAL A 221 -14.22 11.26 -13.91
N ASP A 222 -13.74 11.52 -15.12
CA ASP A 222 -13.86 12.83 -15.76
C ASP A 222 -15.31 13.14 -16.20
N GLU A 223 -16.06 12.15 -16.71
CA GLU A 223 -17.39 12.39 -17.26
C GLU A 223 -18.54 12.06 -16.29
N LEU A 224 -18.35 11.10 -15.38
CA LEU A 224 -19.40 10.64 -14.46
C LEU A 224 -19.06 10.87 -12.99
N GLY A 225 -17.84 11.29 -12.66
CA GLY A 225 -17.38 11.42 -11.28
C GLY A 225 -17.36 10.09 -10.52
N ALA A 226 -17.27 8.95 -11.23
CA ALA A 226 -17.41 7.61 -10.66
C ALA A 226 -16.16 6.76 -10.87
N ASP A 227 -15.76 6.02 -9.84
CA ASP A 227 -14.74 4.97 -9.99
C ASP A 227 -15.27 3.75 -10.76
N PRO A 228 -14.40 2.97 -11.40
CA PRO A 228 -14.78 1.74 -12.07
C PRO A 228 -15.58 0.80 -11.17
N SER A 229 -16.56 0.11 -11.79
CA SER A 229 -17.40 -0.86 -11.08
C SER A 229 -16.57 -1.99 -10.44
N PRO A 230 -17.11 -2.67 -9.42
CA PRO A 230 -16.43 -3.84 -8.83
C PRO A 230 -16.09 -4.92 -9.86
N HIS A 231 -16.91 -5.06 -10.90
CA HIS A 231 -16.66 -6.02 -11.97
C HIS A 231 -15.41 -5.67 -12.79
N LEU A 232 -15.27 -4.40 -13.20
CA LEU A 232 -14.11 -3.97 -13.98
C LEU A 232 -12.83 -3.99 -13.14
N ARG A 233 -12.91 -3.63 -11.85
CA ARG A 233 -11.80 -3.76 -10.90
C ARG A 233 -11.38 -5.21 -10.70
N ALA A 234 -12.32 -6.13 -10.52
CA ALA A 234 -12.02 -7.56 -10.40
C ALA A 234 -11.27 -8.12 -11.60
N VAL A 235 -11.63 -7.69 -12.82
CA VAL A 235 -10.90 -8.08 -14.05
C VAL A 235 -9.49 -7.49 -14.08
N HIS A 236 -9.31 -6.26 -13.62
CA HIS A 236 -8.00 -5.64 -13.49
C HIS A 236 -7.11 -6.40 -12.49
N GLU A 237 -7.66 -6.74 -11.31
CA GLU A 237 -6.98 -7.54 -10.29
C GLU A 237 -6.66 -8.96 -10.79
N GLU A 238 -7.59 -9.60 -11.52
CA GLU A 238 -7.37 -10.90 -12.16
C GLU A 238 -6.17 -10.87 -13.12
N ILE A 239 -6.06 -9.81 -13.92
CA ILE A 239 -4.96 -9.62 -14.87
C ILE A 239 -3.63 -9.35 -14.16
N LEU A 240 -3.63 -8.57 -13.09
CA LEU A 240 -2.44 -8.31 -12.27
C LEU A 240 -1.98 -9.58 -11.54
N ALA A 241 -2.91 -10.35 -10.98
CA ALA A 241 -2.62 -11.61 -10.29
C ALA A 241 -2.06 -12.69 -11.24
N ALA A 242 -2.47 -12.69 -12.50
CA ALA A 242 -1.97 -13.65 -13.50
C ALA A 242 -0.51 -13.35 -13.95
N GLN A 243 0.04 -12.18 -13.64
CA GLN A 243 1.47 -11.88 -13.84
C GLN A 243 2.36 -12.45 -12.72
N ALA A 244 1.76 -12.91 -11.61
CA ALA A 244 2.50 -13.61 -10.57
C ALA A 244 2.64 -15.11 -10.96
N PRO A 245 3.78 -15.75 -10.72
CA PRO A 245 3.99 -17.14 -11.16
C PRO A 245 3.08 -18.13 -10.42
N GLY A 246 2.14 -18.73 -11.17
CA GLY A 246 1.42 -19.98 -10.93
C GLY A 246 0.36 -20.03 -9.81
N PRO A 247 -0.86 -20.52 -10.10
CA PRO A 247 -1.93 -20.56 -9.10
C PRO A 247 -1.92 -21.82 -8.25
N ALA A 248 -1.98 -21.65 -6.93
CA ALA A 248 -2.49 -22.66 -6.00
C ALA A 248 -3.94 -22.30 -5.64
N PRO A 249 -4.79 -23.30 -5.28
CA PRO A 249 -6.23 -23.15 -5.19
C PRO A 249 -6.66 -22.21 -4.06
N LEU A 250 -7.75 -21.49 -4.28
CA LEU A 250 -8.47 -20.65 -3.32
C LEU A 250 -8.59 -21.31 -1.94
N ARG A 251 -7.67 -20.99 -1.06
CA ARG A 251 -7.83 -21.14 0.39
C ARG A 251 -8.23 -19.77 0.96
N ALA A 252 -9.09 -19.81 1.96
CA ALA A 252 -9.40 -18.68 2.82
C ALA A 252 -8.12 -17.89 3.13
N TRP A 253 -8.20 -16.57 3.10
CA TRP A 253 -7.09 -15.64 3.31
C TRP A 253 -6.30 -16.04 4.55
N ALA A 254 -5.18 -16.70 4.31
CA ALA A 254 -4.18 -16.90 5.33
C ALA A 254 -3.44 -15.57 5.52
N ALA A 255 -3.23 -15.18 6.77
CA ALA A 255 -2.34 -14.08 7.11
C ALA A 255 -1.04 -14.18 6.28
N PRO A 256 -0.47 -13.05 5.83
CA PRO A 256 0.73 -13.07 4.99
C PRO A 256 1.79 -13.93 5.67
N VAL A 257 2.32 -14.89 4.91
CA VAL A 257 3.41 -15.74 5.40
C VAL A 257 4.65 -14.85 5.55
N PRO A 258 5.15 -14.60 6.78
CA PRO A 258 6.25 -13.67 6.98
C PRO A 258 7.52 -14.12 6.26
N GLN A 259 8.17 -13.19 5.54
CA GLN A 259 9.38 -13.42 4.76
C GLN A 259 10.41 -12.33 5.09
N GLN A 260 10.89 -12.28 6.34
CA GLN A 260 11.73 -11.17 6.83
C GLN A 260 13.24 -11.42 6.69
N LEU A 261 13.67 -12.56 6.15
CA LEU A 261 15.10 -12.84 6.04
C LEU A 261 15.78 -11.83 5.09
N PRO A 262 16.89 -11.21 5.50
CA PRO A 262 17.77 -10.48 4.59
C PRO A 262 18.28 -11.39 3.47
N SER A 263 18.80 -10.79 2.40
CA SER A 263 19.39 -11.54 1.29
C SER A 263 20.47 -12.51 1.75
N PRO A 264 20.56 -13.72 1.17
CA PRO A 264 21.61 -14.66 1.52
C PRO A 264 22.97 -14.09 1.11
N PRO A 265 24.05 -14.45 1.82
CA PRO A 265 25.38 -14.04 1.40
C PRO A 265 25.67 -14.57 -0.01
N PRO A 266 26.16 -13.72 -0.93
CA PRO A 266 26.32 -14.08 -2.34
C PRO A 266 27.36 -15.18 -2.56
N ARG A 267 28.26 -15.35 -1.60
CA ARG A 267 29.30 -16.40 -1.58
C ARG A 267 29.40 -16.99 -0.17
N PHE A 268 29.42 -18.31 -0.08
CA PHE A 268 29.50 -19.02 1.20
C PHE A 268 30.37 -20.26 1.00
N ALA A 269 31.40 -20.42 1.84
CA ALA A 269 32.34 -21.53 1.74
C ALA A 269 32.57 -22.19 3.10
N GLY A 270 32.69 -23.52 3.09
CA GLY A 270 32.91 -24.32 4.29
C GLY A 270 31.67 -24.39 5.22
N ARG A 271 31.90 -24.77 6.48
CA ARG A 271 30.85 -24.86 7.51
C ARG A 271 29.92 -26.06 7.37
N GLU A 272 30.39 -27.13 6.72
CA GLU A 272 29.59 -28.34 6.49
C GLU A 272 29.12 -28.99 7.77
N ASP A 273 29.96 -28.98 8.82
CA ASP A 273 29.64 -29.56 10.15
C ASP A 273 28.59 -28.73 10.87
N GLU A 274 28.73 -27.40 10.85
CA GLU A 274 27.75 -26.47 11.41
C GLU A 274 26.44 -26.52 10.66
N LEU A 275 26.45 -26.60 9.30
CA LEU A 275 25.24 -26.75 8.49
C LEU A 275 24.50 -28.05 8.77
N ARG A 276 25.22 -29.19 8.90
CA ARG A 276 24.62 -30.47 9.27
C ARG A 276 23.98 -30.42 10.67
N HIS A 277 24.60 -29.73 11.61
CA HIS A 277 24.00 -29.54 12.93
C HIS A 277 22.71 -28.69 12.82
N LEU A 278 22.73 -27.60 12.03
CA LEU A 278 21.55 -26.78 11.83
C LEU A 278 20.44 -27.53 11.07
N ASP A 279 20.77 -28.46 10.16
CA ASP A 279 19.80 -29.28 9.43
C ASP A 279 18.93 -30.12 10.38
N THR A 280 19.43 -30.49 11.54
CA THR A 280 18.63 -31.19 12.57
C THR A 280 17.46 -30.36 13.10
N LEU A 281 17.53 -29.01 13.04
CA LEU A 281 16.42 -28.14 13.46
C LEU A 281 15.17 -28.27 12.59
N ALA A 282 15.31 -28.77 11.37
CA ALA A 282 14.19 -29.01 10.44
C ALA A 282 13.48 -30.35 10.68
N GLU A 283 14.05 -31.22 11.55
CA GLU A 283 13.46 -32.51 11.93
C GLU A 283 12.36 -32.35 12.99
N PRO A 284 11.45 -33.32 13.16
CA PRO A 284 10.46 -33.28 14.24
C PRO A 284 11.09 -33.34 15.61
N HIS A 285 10.72 -32.41 16.51
CA HIS A 285 11.18 -32.34 17.89
C HIS A 285 10.03 -32.43 18.89
N ALA A 286 10.30 -32.86 20.12
CA ALA A 286 9.32 -32.85 21.22
C ALA A 286 9.16 -31.46 21.86
N THR A 287 10.18 -30.62 21.72
CA THR A 287 10.24 -29.24 22.24
C THR A 287 10.77 -28.33 21.14
N VAL A 288 10.59 -27.00 21.26
CA VAL A 288 11.15 -26.04 20.31
C VAL A 288 12.66 -26.21 20.19
N PRO A 289 13.20 -26.60 19.04
CA PRO A 289 14.64 -26.69 18.86
C PRO A 289 15.26 -25.29 18.77
N ILE A 290 16.25 -25.01 19.60
CA ILE A 290 16.94 -23.72 19.66
C ILE A 290 18.43 -23.95 19.47
N THR A 291 19.06 -23.32 18.50
CA THR A 291 20.53 -23.33 18.35
C THR A 291 21.09 -21.93 18.53
N VAL A 292 22.13 -21.82 19.39
CA VAL A 292 22.84 -20.55 19.58
C VAL A 292 24.19 -20.62 18.86
N LEU A 293 24.31 -19.92 17.77
CA LEU A 293 25.57 -19.71 17.04
C LEU A 293 26.39 -18.67 17.79
N HIS A 294 27.49 -19.10 18.44
CA HIS A 294 28.30 -18.20 19.24
C HIS A 294 29.78 -18.18 18.79
N GLY A 295 30.46 -17.05 19.01
CA GLY A 295 31.85 -16.87 18.60
C GLY A 295 32.24 -15.41 18.41
N GLY A 296 33.50 -15.14 18.16
CA GLY A 296 34.03 -13.78 17.93
C GLY A 296 33.32 -13.00 16.82
N GLY A 297 33.56 -11.68 16.80
CA GLY A 297 33.08 -10.83 15.73
C GLY A 297 33.68 -11.21 14.36
N GLY A 298 32.96 -11.00 13.28
CA GLY A 298 33.47 -11.27 11.93
C GLY A 298 33.62 -12.75 11.54
N MET A 299 33.21 -13.71 12.42
CA MET A 299 33.32 -15.15 12.18
C MET A 299 32.25 -15.71 11.23
N GLY A 300 31.31 -14.88 10.73
CA GLY A 300 30.30 -15.28 9.77
C GLY A 300 29.07 -15.97 10.39
N LYS A 301 28.73 -15.70 11.66
CA LYS A 301 27.56 -16.26 12.34
C LYS A 301 26.25 -15.92 11.64
N THR A 302 26.03 -14.65 11.36
CA THR A 302 24.86 -14.13 10.63
C THR A 302 24.81 -14.72 9.23
N ALA A 303 25.95 -14.74 8.50
CA ALA A 303 26.03 -15.34 7.16
C ALA A 303 25.66 -16.83 7.18
N LEU A 304 26.12 -17.60 8.19
CA LEU A 304 25.78 -19.02 8.38
C LEU A 304 24.29 -19.20 8.65
N ALA A 305 23.73 -18.40 9.56
CA ALA A 305 22.29 -18.45 9.90
C ALA A 305 21.43 -18.15 8.67
N LEU A 306 21.72 -17.08 7.94
CA LEU A 306 20.97 -16.67 6.74
C LEU A 306 21.13 -17.68 5.59
N HIS A 307 22.36 -18.16 5.34
CA HIS A 307 22.60 -19.18 4.32
C HIS A 307 21.79 -20.44 4.57
N TRP A 308 21.80 -20.95 5.79
CA TRP A 308 21.00 -22.11 6.20
C TRP A 308 19.49 -21.81 6.12
N ALA A 309 19.03 -20.69 6.66
CA ALA A 309 17.62 -20.32 6.69
C ALA A 309 16.99 -20.22 5.28
N HIS A 310 17.75 -19.73 4.30
CA HIS A 310 17.29 -19.69 2.90
C HIS A 310 17.20 -21.09 2.28
N ARG A 311 18.11 -22.01 2.61
CA ARG A 311 18.07 -23.40 2.14
C ARG A 311 16.87 -24.17 2.69
N GLN A 312 16.41 -23.83 3.92
CA GLN A 312 15.31 -24.53 4.59
C GLN A 312 13.93 -23.91 4.33
N SER A 313 13.78 -23.18 3.24
CA SER A 313 12.52 -22.51 2.89
C SER A 313 11.30 -23.45 2.81
N THR A 314 11.50 -24.68 2.38
CA THR A 314 10.45 -25.72 2.28
C THR A 314 10.11 -26.37 3.62
N ALA A 315 11.03 -26.37 4.58
CA ALA A 315 10.82 -26.93 5.92
C ALA A 315 9.92 -26.03 6.78
N PHE A 316 9.93 -24.70 6.55
CA PHE A 316 9.17 -23.71 7.29
C PHE A 316 8.20 -22.95 6.39
N PRO A 317 7.13 -23.59 5.90
CA PRO A 317 6.21 -23.04 4.91
C PRO A 317 5.35 -21.89 5.46
N ASP A 318 5.14 -21.83 6.80
CA ASP A 318 4.27 -20.84 7.43
C ASP A 318 5.00 -19.53 7.78
N GLY A 319 6.31 -19.43 7.49
CA GLY A 319 7.03 -18.15 7.56
C GLY A 319 8.45 -18.23 8.11
N ARG A 320 9.14 -17.12 7.92
CA ARG A 320 10.50 -16.86 8.42
C ARG A 320 10.56 -15.48 9.00
N LEU A 321 10.78 -15.41 10.31
CA LEU A 321 10.91 -14.18 11.08
C LEU A 321 12.40 -13.88 11.30
N TYR A 322 12.77 -12.62 11.18
CA TYR A 322 14.14 -12.14 11.40
C TYR A 322 14.13 -10.84 12.19
N VAL A 323 15.05 -10.71 13.14
CA VAL A 323 15.31 -9.44 13.81
C VAL A 323 16.80 -9.35 14.20
N ASP A 324 17.40 -8.19 13.95
CA ASP A 324 18.70 -7.80 14.52
C ASP A 324 18.44 -7.17 15.91
N LEU A 325 18.89 -7.89 16.95
CA LEU A 325 18.74 -7.46 18.34
C LEU A 325 19.77 -6.40 18.77
N ARG A 326 20.67 -5.99 17.88
CA ARG A 326 21.69 -4.95 18.08
C ARG A 326 22.47 -5.08 19.38
N GLY A 327 22.63 -6.30 19.87
CA GLY A 327 23.20 -6.57 21.21
C GLY A 327 24.65 -6.12 21.39
N PHE A 328 25.40 -5.99 20.30
CA PHE A 328 26.78 -5.54 20.27
C PHE A 328 26.99 -4.37 19.30
N SER A 329 25.90 -3.67 18.94
CA SER A 329 26.01 -2.46 18.13
C SER A 329 26.68 -1.33 18.90
N PRO A 330 27.56 -0.56 18.26
CA PRO A 330 28.20 0.59 18.90
C PRO A 330 27.25 1.78 19.07
N ASP A 331 26.09 1.77 18.45
CA ASP A 331 25.21 2.94 18.27
C ASP A 331 24.08 3.08 19.30
N GLY A 332 24.02 2.27 20.33
CA GLY A 332 22.99 2.45 21.35
C GLY A 332 22.65 1.21 22.16
N ASP A 333 21.56 1.32 22.91
CA ASP A 333 21.04 0.20 23.68
C ASP A 333 20.57 -0.93 22.75
N PRO A 334 20.74 -2.17 23.17
CA PRO A 334 20.21 -3.33 22.45
C PRO A 334 18.71 -3.19 22.18
N THR A 335 18.25 -3.72 21.05
CA THR A 335 16.83 -3.74 20.72
C THR A 335 16.05 -4.39 21.86
N ALA A 336 15.11 -3.65 22.44
CA ALA A 336 14.29 -4.14 23.53
C ALA A 336 13.40 -5.30 23.04
N PRO A 337 13.17 -6.33 23.84
CA PRO A 337 12.41 -7.52 23.42
C PRO A 337 10.99 -7.21 22.96
N ASP A 338 10.36 -6.24 23.59
CA ASP A 338 9.01 -5.79 23.24
C ASP A 338 8.95 -5.11 21.86
N VAL A 339 10.00 -4.38 21.45
CA VAL A 339 10.14 -3.82 20.10
C VAL A 339 10.27 -4.93 19.06
N ALA A 340 11.17 -5.90 19.31
CA ALA A 340 11.35 -7.05 18.42
C ALA A 340 10.08 -7.88 18.31
N LEU A 341 9.42 -8.12 19.45
CA LEU A 341 8.17 -8.89 19.52
C LEU A 341 7.03 -8.21 18.77
N ARG A 342 6.92 -6.89 18.85
CA ARG A 342 5.99 -6.11 18.03
C ARG A 342 6.25 -6.28 16.55
N GLY A 343 7.50 -6.19 16.11
CA GLY A 343 7.88 -6.45 14.72
C GLY A 343 7.49 -7.85 14.24
N PHE A 344 7.60 -8.88 15.07
CA PHE A 344 7.17 -10.24 14.77
C PHE A 344 5.65 -10.37 14.71
N LEU A 345 4.95 -9.75 15.65
CA LEU A 345 3.50 -9.71 15.65
C LEU A 345 2.97 -9.02 14.39
N HIS A 346 3.59 -7.91 13.98
CA HIS A 346 3.28 -7.26 12.70
C HIS A 346 3.46 -8.19 11.50
N ALA A 347 4.61 -8.86 11.40
CA ALA A 347 4.89 -9.77 10.31
C ALA A 347 3.93 -10.97 10.26
N LEU A 348 3.40 -11.38 11.40
CA LEU A 348 2.37 -12.43 11.53
C LEU A 348 0.96 -11.92 11.22
N GLY A 349 0.82 -10.67 10.79
CA GLY A 349 -0.46 -10.05 10.44
C GLY A 349 -1.20 -9.46 11.65
N VAL A 350 -0.51 -9.35 12.80
CA VAL A 350 -1.02 -8.64 13.96
C VAL A 350 -0.53 -7.20 13.87
N THR A 351 -1.45 -6.27 13.80
CA THR A 351 -1.18 -4.85 13.67
C THR A 351 -1.27 -4.13 15.03
N GLY A 352 -0.63 -2.98 15.23
CA GLY A 352 -0.25 -2.28 16.47
C GLY A 352 -1.19 -2.22 17.69
N SER A 353 -2.51 -2.06 17.60
CA SER A 353 -3.38 -1.93 18.78
C SER A 353 -3.96 -3.26 19.32
N ALA A 354 -3.87 -4.40 18.59
CA ALA A 354 -4.08 -5.73 19.16
C ALA A 354 -2.78 -6.31 19.80
N ILE A 355 -1.67 -5.59 19.69
CA ILE A 355 -0.51 -5.91 20.49
C ILE A 355 -0.80 -5.36 21.89
N PRO A 356 -1.05 -6.21 22.88
CA PRO A 356 -1.30 -5.74 24.22
C PRO A 356 -0.18 -4.79 24.68
N ALA A 357 -0.50 -3.80 25.50
CA ALA A 357 0.50 -2.90 26.08
C ALA A 357 1.46 -3.66 27.00
N GLU A 358 0.95 -4.71 27.66
CA GLU A 358 1.71 -5.54 28.58
C GLU A 358 2.64 -6.53 27.87
N PRO A 359 3.96 -6.54 28.11
CA PRO A 359 4.92 -7.42 27.43
C PRO A 359 4.59 -8.92 27.55
N ASP A 360 4.07 -9.35 28.69
CA ASP A 360 3.68 -10.76 28.89
C ASP A 360 2.47 -11.15 28.03
N ALA A 361 1.52 -10.24 27.86
CA ALA A 361 0.38 -10.45 26.99
C ALA A 361 0.79 -10.47 25.50
N GLN A 362 1.77 -9.66 25.10
CA GLN A 362 2.37 -9.71 23.76
C GLN A 362 3.02 -11.08 23.50
N THR A 363 3.78 -11.57 24.46
CA THR A 363 4.42 -12.90 24.36
C THR A 363 3.37 -14.01 24.27
N ALA A 364 2.28 -13.93 25.03
CA ALA A 364 1.18 -14.90 24.97
C ALA A 364 0.46 -14.87 23.60
N LEU A 365 0.22 -13.69 23.05
CA LEU A 365 -0.38 -13.51 21.71
C LEU A 365 0.55 -14.08 20.63
N TYR A 366 1.84 -13.77 20.66
CA TYR A 366 2.83 -14.29 19.73
C TYR A 366 2.83 -15.82 19.70
N ARG A 367 2.86 -16.45 20.89
CA ARG A 367 2.80 -17.92 20.99
C ARG A 367 1.50 -18.50 20.46
N THR A 368 0.37 -17.83 20.70
CA THR A 368 -0.93 -18.23 20.18
C THR A 368 -0.95 -18.21 18.64
N LEU A 369 -0.37 -17.20 18.02
CA LEU A 369 -0.32 -17.07 16.56
C LEU A 369 0.61 -18.08 15.90
N LEU A 370 1.61 -18.57 16.62
CA LEU A 370 2.53 -19.60 16.13
C LEU A 370 2.03 -21.03 16.41
N ALA A 371 0.96 -21.20 17.20
CA ALA A 371 0.41 -22.52 17.50
C ALA A 371 -0.03 -23.25 16.21
N GLY A 372 0.46 -24.47 16.02
CA GLY A 372 0.20 -25.29 14.84
C GLY A 372 0.92 -24.86 13.56
N LYS A 373 1.80 -23.86 13.61
CA LYS A 373 2.58 -23.37 12.46
C LYS A 373 4.01 -23.89 12.47
N ARG A 374 4.61 -23.94 11.28
CA ARG A 374 6.02 -24.25 11.06
C ARG A 374 6.77 -23.00 10.65
N VAL A 375 7.26 -22.23 11.61
CA VAL A 375 7.94 -20.95 11.43
C VAL A 375 9.38 -21.03 11.90
N LEU A 376 10.29 -20.48 11.11
CA LEU A 376 11.69 -20.28 11.50
C LEU A 376 11.85 -18.87 12.10
N VAL A 377 12.48 -18.78 13.26
CA VAL A 377 12.79 -17.52 13.93
C VAL A 377 14.31 -17.34 13.97
N VAL A 378 14.82 -16.27 13.37
CA VAL A 378 16.25 -15.92 13.40
C VAL A 378 16.43 -14.66 14.23
N LEU A 379 17.13 -14.80 15.35
CA LEU A 379 17.44 -13.75 16.32
C LEU A 379 18.92 -13.40 16.19
N ASP A 380 19.22 -12.37 15.43
CA ASP A 380 20.60 -12.01 15.12
C ASP A 380 21.18 -11.05 16.16
N ASN A 381 22.47 -11.16 16.41
CA ASN A 381 23.26 -10.23 17.24
C ASN A 381 22.73 -10.04 18.67
N ALA A 382 22.27 -11.09 19.33
CA ALA A 382 21.75 -11.06 20.70
C ALA A 382 22.87 -10.87 21.75
N ARG A 383 22.64 -10.00 22.75
CA ARG A 383 23.57 -9.70 23.82
C ARG A 383 23.40 -10.61 25.02
N ASP A 384 22.18 -10.84 25.44
CA ASP A 384 21.86 -11.64 26.65
C ASP A 384 20.52 -12.40 26.46
N PRO A 385 20.28 -13.41 27.35
CA PRO A 385 19.07 -14.24 27.25
C PRO A 385 17.76 -13.50 27.47
N SER A 386 17.76 -12.37 28.16
CA SER A 386 16.54 -11.60 28.43
C SER A 386 15.95 -11.03 27.16
N GLN A 387 16.79 -10.71 26.15
CA GLN A 387 16.34 -10.31 24.82
C GLN A 387 15.64 -11.45 24.06
N ILE A 388 16.00 -12.68 24.30
CA ILE A 388 15.60 -13.86 23.52
C ILE A 388 14.34 -14.51 24.08
N THR A 389 14.26 -14.65 25.40
CA THR A 389 13.22 -15.44 26.09
C THR A 389 11.78 -15.04 25.70
N PRO A 390 11.42 -13.74 25.59
CA PRO A 390 10.08 -13.34 25.13
C PRO A 390 9.78 -13.70 23.67
N LEU A 391 10.82 -13.85 22.83
CA LEU A 391 10.72 -14.12 21.39
C LEU A 391 10.69 -15.63 21.06
N LEU A 392 10.76 -16.49 22.06
CA LEU A 392 10.72 -17.94 21.87
C LEU A 392 9.29 -18.41 21.59
N PRO A 393 9.07 -19.13 20.48
CA PRO A 393 7.77 -19.76 20.18
C PRO A 393 7.44 -20.84 21.21
N GLY A 394 6.16 -21.16 21.36
CA GLY A 394 5.68 -22.26 22.21
C GLY A 394 5.44 -23.57 21.46
N GLU A 395 5.57 -23.58 20.14
CA GLU A 395 5.19 -24.69 19.25
C GLU A 395 6.42 -25.49 18.80
N PRO A 396 6.50 -26.81 19.05
CA PRO A 396 7.65 -27.65 18.70
C PRO A 396 7.95 -27.74 17.20
N SER A 397 6.99 -27.41 16.35
CA SER A 397 7.15 -27.36 14.89
C SER A 397 7.88 -26.12 14.40
N CYS A 398 8.07 -25.12 15.26
CA CYS A 398 8.92 -23.94 15.01
C CYS A 398 10.39 -24.25 15.37
N ALA A 399 11.32 -23.51 14.75
CA ALA A 399 12.75 -23.59 15.11
C ALA A 399 13.32 -22.18 15.35
N VAL A 400 14.34 -22.09 16.23
CA VAL A 400 14.98 -20.82 16.57
C VAL A 400 16.48 -20.91 16.36
N VAL A 401 17.02 -19.96 15.58
CA VAL A 401 18.46 -19.75 15.43
C VAL A 401 18.82 -18.41 16.04
N VAL A 402 19.73 -18.43 16.99
CA VAL A 402 20.23 -17.21 17.65
C VAL A 402 21.68 -17.00 17.26
N THR A 403 22.07 -15.80 16.88
CA THR A 403 23.50 -15.47 16.77
C THR A 403 23.92 -14.54 17.91
N SER A 404 25.07 -14.79 18.49
CA SER A 404 25.60 -13.99 19.58
C SER A 404 27.14 -14.05 19.66
N ARG A 405 27.76 -13.05 20.31
CA ARG A 405 29.16 -13.17 20.75
C ARG A 405 29.28 -13.99 22.02
N ASN A 406 28.21 -14.06 22.82
CA ASN A 406 28.14 -14.76 24.07
C ASN A 406 27.59 -16.19 23.92
N ARG A 407 28.04 -17.11 24.80
CA ARG A 407 27.63 -18.52 24.77
C ARG A 407 26.19 -18.77 25.24
N MET A 408 25.52 -17.79 25.85
CA MET A 408 24.13 -17.87 26.33
C MET A 408 23.80 -19.09 27.20
N THR A 409 24.67 -19.39 28.19
CA THR A 409 24.60 -20.62 29.03
C THR A 409 23.25 -20.78 29.73
N SER A 410 22.60 -19.70 30.14
CA SER A 410 21.26 -19.77 30.76
C SER A 410 20.17 -20.25 29.80
N LEU A 411 20.23 -19.94 28.51
CA LEU A 411 19.29 -20.49 27.52
C LEU A 411 19.43 -22.01 27.39
N THR A 412 20.66 -22.51 27.49
CA THR A 412 20.92 -23.96 27.50
C THR A 412 20.25 -24.62 28.69
N THR A 413 20.38 -24.02 29.88
CA THR A 413 19.87 -24.63 31.13
C THR A 413 18.37 -24.47 31.32
N THR A 414 17.78 -23.38 30.85
CA THR A 414 16.36 -23.08 31.05
C THR A 414 15.47 -23.49 29.87
N HIS A 415 15.98 -23.42 28.66
CA HIS A 415 15.20 -23.66 27.42
C HIS A 415 15.76 -24.78 26.53
N GLY A 416 16.80 -25.52 26.99
CA GLY A 416 17.38 -26.61 26.24
C GLY A 416 18.11 -26.19 24.95
N ALA A 417 18.52 -24.91 24.83
CA ALA A 417 19.23 -24.45 23.67
C ALA A 417 20.57 -25.15 23.45
N THR A 418 20.88 -25.51 22.21
CA THR A 418 22.16 -26.16 21.86
C THR A 418 23.17 -25.09 21.43
N PRO A 419 24.26 -24.88 22.16
CA PRO A 419 25.31 -23.96 21.78
C PRO A 419 26.18 -24.56 20.67
N LEU A 420 26.30 -23.87 19.54
CA LEU A 420 27.16 -24.21 18.42
C LEU A 420 28.25 -23.15 18.25
N ALA A 421 29.48 -23.52 18.48
CA ALA A 421 30.62 -22.62 18.39
C ALA A 421 31.01 -22.40 16.94
N VAL A 422 30.90 -21.17 16.45
CA VAL A 422 31.38 -20.76 15.11
C VAL A 422 32.83 -20.32 15.25
N ARG A 423 33.74 -21.24 14.92
CA ARG A 423 35.20 -21.05 15.05
C ARG A 423 35.74 -20.35 13.80
N PRO A 424 36.99 -19.83 13.84
CA PRO A 424 37.68 -19.41 12.63
C PRO A 424 37.66 -20.49 11.55
N LEU A 425 37.61 -20.06 10.25
CA LEU A 425 37.67 -21.02 9.15
C LEU A 425 39.01 -21.80 9.20
N PRO A 426 38.98 -23.13 9.01
CA PRO A 426 40.21 -23.89 8.78
C PRO A 426 40.99 -23.31 7.58
N ALA A 427 42.31 -23.44 7.59
CA ALA A 427 43.20 -22.86 6.54
C ALA A 427 42.78 -23.22 5.11
N ALA A 428 42.32 -24.45 4.88
CA ALA A 428 41.83 -24.90 3.57
C ALA A 428 40.59 -24.12 3.09
N HIS A 429 39.60 -23.92 4.03
CA HIS A 429 38.39 -23.16 3.70
C HIS A 429 38.67 -21.64 3.58
N ALA A 430 39.54 -21.10 4.44
CA ALA A 430 40.00 -19.73 4.31
C ALA A 430 40.68 -19.46 2.96
N ARG A 431 41.51 -20.41 2.48
CA ARG A 431 42.10 -20.37 1.15
C ARG A 431 41.04 -20.45 0.05
N SER A 432 40.02 -21.30 0.20
CA SER A 432 38.92 -21.36 -0.77
C SER A 432 38.19 -20.04 -0.89
N VAL A 433 37.94 -19.31 0.22
CA VAL A 433 37.33 -17.95 0.18
C VAL A 433 38.18 -16.98 -0.64
N LEU A 434 39.50 -17.05 -0.56
CA LEU A 434 40.41 -16.22 -1.35
C LEU A 434 40.40 -16.66 -2.82
N ILE A 435 40.43 -17.98 -3.11
CA ILE A 435 40.34 -18.52 -4.46
C ILE A 435 39.08 -18.06 -5.20
N ASP A 436 37.93 -18.13 -4.51
CA ASP A 436 36.61 -17.72 -5.05
C ASP A 436 36.56 -16.23 -5.43
N ARG A 437 37.40 -15.40 -4.82
CA ARG A 437 37.42 -13.95 -5.04
C ARG A 437 38.52 -13.50 -5.97
N LEU A 438 39.71 -14.10 -5.89
CA LEU A 438 40.92 -13.66 -6.58
C LEU A 438 41.32 -14.58 -7.76
N GLY A 439 40.72 -15.77 -7.82
CA GLY A 439 41.09 -16.81 -8.76
C GLY A 439 42.25 -17.70 -8.24
N PRO A 440 42.31 -18.97 -8.71
CA PRO A 440 43.37 -19.90 -8.30
C PRO A 440 44.75 -19.45 -8.76
N ASP A 441 44.89 -18.96 -9.97
CA ASP A 441 46.18 -18.60 -10.58
C ASP A 441 46.94 -17.52 -9.76
N TYR A 442 46.20 -16.58 -9.16
CA TYR A 442 46.77 -15.50 -8.36
C TYR A 442 47.36 -16.00 -7.02
N LEU A 443 46.67 -16.98 -6.38
CA LEU A 443 47.17 -17.56 -5.15
C LEU A 443 48.23 -18.64 -5.35
N ASP A 444 48.19 -19.35 -6.48
CA ASP A 444 49.15 -20.38 -6.81
C ASP A 444 50.49 -19.81 -7.34
N ALA A 445 50.50 -18.52 -7.71
CA ALA A 445 51.72 -17.80 -8.09
C ALA A 445 52.69 -17.63 -6.89
N ASP A 446 52.18 -17.54 -5.64
CA ASP A 446 52.99 -17.45 -4.44
C ASP A 446 52.27 -18.12 -3.26
N PRO A 447 52.40 -19.48 -3.14
CA PRO A 447 51.74 -20.26 -2.09
C PRO A 447 52.11 -19.87 -0.64
N ASP A 448 53.39 -19.48 -0.46
CA ASP A 448 53.91 -19.11 0.87
C ASP A 448 53.31 -17.77 1.34
N ALA A 449 53.20 -16.81 0.47
CA ALA A 449 52.53 -15.53 0.76
C ALA A 449 51.04 -15.74 0.99
N ALA A 450 50.37 -16.61 0.20
CA ALA A 450 48.97 -16.95 0.41
C ALA A 450 48.73 -17.57 1.81
N GLU A 451 49.58 -18.47 2.25
CA GLU A 451 49.48 -19.08 3.57
C GLU A 451 49.75 -18.07 4.70
N GLN A 452 50.70 -17.17 4.51
CA GLN A 452 50.90 -16.06 5.44
C GLN A 452 49.69 -15.17 5.56
N LEU A 453 49.06 -14.80 4.45
CA LEU A 453 47.83 -13.98 4.45
C LEU A 453 46.67 -14.68 5.16
N VAL A 454 46.44 -15.98 4.90
CA VAL A 454 45.44 -16.78 5.56
C VAL A 454 45.67 -16.82 7.07
N THR A 455 46.96 -17.07 7.49
CA THR A 455 47.35 -17.10 8.88
C THR A 455 47.10 -15.78 9.62
N ARG A 456 47.43 -14.65 8.96
CA ARG A 456 47.25 -13.31 9.52
C ARG A 456 45.79 -12.89 9.62
N CYS A 457 44.94 -13.34 8.69
CA CYS A 457 43.50 -13.16 8.81
C CYS A 457 42.86 -14.05 9.90
N ALA A 458 43.67 -14.93 10.57
CA ALA A 458 43.24 -15.85 11.58
C ALA A 458 41.94 -16.60 11.24
N GLY A 459 41.72 -16.92 9.95
CA GLY A 459 40.50 -17.57 9.45
C GLY A 459 39.20 -16.77 9.61
N SER A 460 39.27 -15.46 9.85
CA SER A 460 38.10 -14.58 9.90
C SER A 460 37.54 -14.31 8.48
N PRO A 461 36.29 -14.72 8.18
CA PRO A 461 35.67 -14.44 6.87
C PRO A 461 35.61 -12.95 6.51
N LEU A 462 35.37 -12.08 7.51
CA LEU A 462 35.35 -10.63 7.31
C LEU A 462 36.75 -10.11 6.89
N ALA A 463 37.79 -10.51 7.65
CA ALA A 463 39.16 -10.12 7.34
C ALA A 463 39.61 -10.63 5.96
N LEU A 464 39.29 -11.90 5.64
CA LEU A 464 39.55 -12.49 4.31
C LEU A 464 38.80 -11.75 3.20
N GLY A 465 37.57 -11.31 3.48
CA GLY A 465 36.75 -10.54 2.52
C GLY A 465 37.37 -9.19 2.19
N ILE A 466 37.78 -8.44 3.20
CA ILE A 466 38.42 -7.12 3.07
C ILE A 466 39.79 -7.26 2.36
N LEU A 467 40.57 -8.26 2.76
CA LEU A 467 41.86 -8.56 2.12
C LEU A 467 41.69 -8.87 0.62
N ALA A 468 40.74 -9.76 0.28
CA ALA A 468 40.48 -10.13 -1.09
C ALA A 468 39.96 -8.96 -1.95
N ALA A 469 39.11 -8.12 -1.39
CA ALA A 469 38.63 -6.90 -2.04
C ALA A 469 39.82 -5.96 -2.37
N ARG A 470 40.70 -5.76 -1.41
CA ARG A 470 41.93 -4.96 -1.58
C ARG A 470 42.85 -5.53 -2.62
N ALA A 471 43.12 -6.86 -2.62
CA ALA A 471 43.96 -7.53 -3.61
C ALA A 471 43.36 -7.43 -5.02
N ALA A 472 42.03 -7.50 -5.16
CA ALA A 472 41.34 -7.35 -6.44
C ALA A 472 41.46 -5.95 -7.06
N GLU A 473 41.64 -4.88 -6.25
CA GLU A 473 41.88 -3.52 -6.75
C GLU A 473 43.29 -3.36 -7.35
N HIS A 474 44.25 -4.22 -6.97
CA HIS A 474 45.63 -4.17 -7.38
C HIS A 474 46.11 -5.54 -7.92
N PRO A 475 45.53 -6.05 -9.03
CA PRO A 475 45.81 -7.41 -9.51
C PRO A 475 47.25 -7.62 -9.92
N ASP A 476 48.01 -6.56 -10.16
CA ASP A 476 49.45 -6.62 -10.55
C ASP A 476 50.38 -6.64 -9.33
N PHE A 477 49.86 -6.50 -8.10
CA PHE A 477 50.69 -6.52 -6.91
C PHE A 477 51.02 -7.97 -6.54
N PRO A 478 52.33 -8.31 -6.29
CA PRO A 478 52.70 -9.62 -5.77
C PRO A 478 52.04 -9.88 -4.39
N LEU A 479 51.53 -11.10 -4.16
CA LEU A 479 50.96 -11.50 -2.85
C LEU A 479 51.94 -11.26 -1.69
N ALA A 480 53.24 -11.47 -1.92
CA ALA A 480 54.28 -11.19 -0.95
C ALA A 480 54.34 -9.72 -0.51
N ALA A 481 54.07 -8.77 -1.37
CA ALA A 481 53.97 -7.35 -1.01
C ALA A 481 52.79 -7.08 -0.07
N LEU A 482 51.61 -7.66 -0.36
CA LEU A 482 50.46 -7.57 0.48
C LEU A 482 50.67 -8.24 1.86
N ALA A 483 51.34 -9.38 1.89
CA ALA A 483 51.70 -10.08 3.14
C ALA A 483 52.72 -9.28 3.99
N ALA A 484 53.69 -8.61 3.34
CA ALA A 484 54.67 -7.76 4.03
C ALA A 484 54.00 -6.48 4.63
N GLU A 485 53.07 -5.83 3.90
CA GLU A 485 52.33 -4.66 4.41
C GLU A 485 51.49 -5.04 5.67
N LEU A 486 50.87 -6.21 5.69
CA LEU A 486 50.13 -6.71 6.84
C LEU A 486 51.01 -7.02 8.04
N THR A 487 52.33 -7.27 7.87
CA THR A 487 53.26 -7.58 8.93
C THR A 487 53.46 -6.42 9.91
N ASP A 488 53.49 -5.19 9.41
CA ASP A 488 53.69 -3.99 10.23
C ASP A 488 52.58 -3.66 11.21
N VAL A 489 51.42 -4.33 11.14
CA VAL A 489 50.21 -4.03 11.90
C VAL A 489 49.95 -5.01 13.06
N SER A 490 50.64 -6.19 13.10
CA SER A 490 50.24 -7.31 13.88
C SER A 490 50.91 -7.39 15.28
N ALA A 491 50.70 -6.39 16.15
CA ALA A 491 51.17 -6.45 17.56
C ALA A 491 50.06 -6.79 18.57
N LEU A 492 48.88 -7.30 18.16
CA LEU A 492 47.72 -7.54 19.05
C LEU A 492 47.24 -9.01 18.91
N ASP A 493 47.12 -9.74 20.01
CA ASP A 493 47.03 -11.19 20.08
C ASP A 493 45.66 -11.77 20.50
N ASP A 494 44.53 -11.17 20.00
CA ASP A 494 43.17 -11.69 20.22
C ASP A 494 42.36 -11.74 18.93
N GLY A 495 41.42 -12.68 18.78
CA GLY A 495 40.68 -12.93 17.51
C GLY A 495 39.95 -11.70 16.93
N ASP A 496 39.52 -10.74 17.74
CA ASP A 496 39.01 -9.44 17.31
C ASP A 496 40.19 -8.53 16.84
N ALA A 497 41.37 -8.75 17.26
CA ALA A 497 42.58 -8.02 16.90
C ALA A 497 42.98 -8.25 15.42
N SER A 498 42.68 -9.42 14.87
CA SER A 498 42.97 -9.72 13.44
C SER A 498 42.12 -8.91 12.49
N VAL A 499 40.84 -8.69 12.85
CA VAL A 499 39.93 -7.83 12.06
C VAL A 499 40.36 -6.36 12.16
N ALA A 500 40.71 -5.89 13.36
CA ALA A 500 41.20 -4.52 13.58
C ALA A 500 42.53 -4.27 12.82
N ALA A 501 43.42 -5.28 12.76
CA ALA A 501 44.66 -5.18 11.99
C ALA A 501 44.40 -5.02 10.46
N VAL A 502 43.50 -5.86 9.91
CA VAL A 502 43.13 -5.78 8.49
C VAL A 502 42.40 -4.48 8.14
N LEU A 503 41.52 -4.01 9.06
CA LEU A 503 40.85 -2.72 8.88
C LEU A 503 41.84 -1.55 8.95
N SER A 504 42.79 -1.58 9.90
CA SER A 504 43.85 -0.56 10.01
C SER A 504 44.72 -0.52 8.76
N TRP A 505 45.06 -1.68 8.21
CA TRP A 505 45.81 -1.78 6.98
C TRP A 505 45.01 -1.24 5.77
N SER A 506 43.75 -1.63 5.66
CA SER A 506 42.87 -1.11 4.60
C SER A 506 42.70 0.39 4.68
N LEU A 507 42.54 0.95 5.89
CA LEU A 507 42.39 2.38 6.13
C LEU A 507 43.66 3.17 5.70
N ARG A 508 44.87 2.67 6.06
CA ARG A 508 46.15 3.32 5.67
C ARG A 508 46.38 3.36 4.16
N ALA A 509 45.80 2.41 3.45
CA ALA A 509 45.95 2.33 2.00
C ALA A 509 44.95 3.20 1.25
N LEU A 510 43.93 3.77 1.94
CA LEU A 510 43.02 4.72 1.31
C LEU A 510 43.69 6.09 1.08
N PRO A 511 43.27 6.82 0.05
CA PRO A 511 43.58 8.24 -0.06
C PRO A 511 43.14 8.98 1.21
N PRO A 512 43.87 10.00 1.70
CA PRO A 512 43.55 10.68 2.97
C PRO A 512 42.10 11.13 3.08
N GLN A 513 41.55 11.67 1.99
CA GLN A 513 40.13 12.11 1.95
C GLN A 513 39.15 10.94 2.08
N HIS A 514 39.45 9.78 1.52
CA HIS A 514 38.57 8.58 1.65
C HIS A 514 38.64 8.02 3.07
N ALA A 515 39.81 8.04 3.71
CA ALA A 515 39.98 7.65 5.10
C ALA A 515 39.18 8.57 6.04
N GLU A 516 39.24 9.89 5.84
CA GLU A 516 38.45 10.86 6.59
C GLU A 516 36.95 10.61 6.44
N VAL A 517 36.45 10.39 5.21
CA VAL A 517 35.05 10.06 4.96
C VAL A 517 34.65 8.74 5.66
N PHE A 518 35.49 7.71 5.60
CA PHE A 518 35.26 6.44 6.29
C PHE A 518 35.11 6.66 7.82
N GLU A 519 36.02 7.41 8.44
CA GLU A 519 35.95 7.72 9.87
C GLU A 519 34.67 8.50 10.23
N LEU A 520 34.26 9.47 9.39
CA LEU A 520 33.03 10.25 9.58
C LEU A 520 31.79 9.40 9.42
N LEU A 521 31.75 8.47 8.46
CA LEU A 521 30.62 7.55 8.29
C LEU A 521 30.37 6.67 9.52
N GLY A 522 31.41 6.33 10.28
CA GLY A 522 31.29 5.67 11.57
C GLY A 522 30.45 6.45 12.59
N LEU A 523 30.32 7.76 12.44
CA LEU A 523 29.56 8.65 13.34
C LEU A 523 28.10 8.84 12.89
N ALA A 524 27.75 8.45 11.66
CA ALA A 524 26.44 8.71 11.08
C ALA A 524 25.31 8.14 11.94
N PRO A 525 24.21 8.89 12.19
CA PRO A 525 23.05 8.35 12.89
C PRO A 525 22.29 7.36 11.99
N GLY A 526 21.74 6.31 12.60
CA GLY A 526 20.91 5.32 11.91
C GLY A 526 21.65 4.10 11.37
N PRO A 527 20.92 3.12 10.85
CA PRO A 527 21.49 1.85 10.37
C PRO A 527 22.23 1.99 9.04
N ASP A 528 21.86 2.97 8.24
CA ASP A 528 22.43 3.29 6.94
C ASP A 528 22.47 4.82 6.73
N ILE A 529 22.97 5.26 5.60
CA ILE A 529 23.04 6.68 5.25
C ILE A 529 22.81 6.90 3.75
N SER A 530 22.00 7.89 3.40
CA SER A 530 21.86 8.32 2.01
C SER A 530 23.07 9.13 1.53
N VAL A 531 23.33 9.16 0.22
CA VAL A 531 24.41 9.99 -0.37
C VAL A 531 24.29 11.45 0.05
N ARG A 532 23.08 11.99 0.16
CA ARG A 532 22.89 13.40 0.55
C ARG A 532 23.17 13.63 2.04
N ALA A 533 22.75 12.73 2.90
CA ALA A 533 23.09 12.79 4.32
C ALA A 533 24.60 12.65 4.52
N ALA A 534 25.25 11.73 3.81
CA ALA A 534 26.71 11.58 3.82
C ALA A 534 27.44 12.82 3.29
N ALA A 535 26.92 13.48 2.26
CA ALA A 535 27.48 14.74 1.75
C ALA A 535 27.41 15.86 2.82
N ASN A 536 26.31 15.94 3.56
CA ASN A 536 26.19 16.88 4.67
C ASN A 536 27.10 16.50 5.84
N LEU A 537 27.19 15.22 6.19
CA LEU A 537 28.12 14.73 7.23
C LEU A 537 29.58 15.13 6.91
N THR A 538 30.02 14.86 5.68
CA THR A 538 31.40 15.09 5.25
C THR A 538 31.71 16.56 4.87
N GLY A 539 30.68 17.33 4.49
CA GLY A 539 30.83 18.67 3.91
C GLY A 539 31.25 18.66 2.44
N LEU A 540 31.35 17.50 1.80
CA LEU A 540 31.70 17.36 0.39
C LEU A 540 30.46 17.44 -0.49
N SER A 541 30.65 17.77 -1.79
CA SER A 541 29.53 17.75 -2.74
C SER A 541 28.93 16.33 -2.86
N PRO A 542 27.61 16.19 -3.15
CA PRO A 542 26.98 14.87 -3.31
C PRO A 542 27.68 13.98 -4.34
N ASN A 543 28.17 14.54 -5.44
CA ASN A 543 28.88 13.78 -6.46
C ASN A 543 30.26 13.27 -5.98
N ALA A 544 31.00 14.10 -5.24
CA ALA A 544 32.27 13.70 -4.66
C ALA A 544 32.07 12.63 -3.59
N THR A 545 31.06 12.80 -2.73
CA THR A 545 30.70 11.82 -1.71
C THR A 545 30.29 10.48 -2.32
N ALA A 546 29.44 10.50 -3.36
CA ALA A 546 29.04 9.27 -4.07
C ALA A 546 30.24 8.52 -4.66
N ALA A 547 31.20 9.23 -5.26
CA ALA A 547 32.42 8.63 -5.80
C ALA A 547 33.26 7.96 -4.70
N ILE A 548 33.37 8.58 -3.53
CA ILE A 548 34.10 8.02 -2.38
C ILE A 548 33.34 6.83 -1.79
N LEU A 549 32.03 6.90 -1.64
CA LEU A 549 31.21 5.79 -1.15
C LEU A 549 31.35 4.55 -2.05
N LEU A 550 31.34 4.72 -3.38
CA LEU A 550 31.60 3.66 -4.35
C LEU A 550 33.04 3.10 -4.21
N ALA A 551 34.02 3.93 -3.92
CA ALA A 551 35.39 3.47 -3.68
C ALA A 551 35.49 2.67 -2.37
N LEU A 552 34.82 3.09 -1.30
CA LEU A 552 34.75 2.37 -0.03
C LEU A 552 33.99 1.04 -0.16
N GLU A 553 32.95 0.99 -1.02
CA GLU A 553 32.20 -0.23 -1.32
C GLU A 553 33.09 -1.27 -2.03
N ARG A 554 33.90 -0.85 -3.00
CA ARG A 554 34.83 -1.75 -3.70
C ARG A 554 35.80 -2.47 -2.76
N VAL A 555 36.24 -1.78 -1.70
CA VAL A 555 37.12 -2.39 -0.66
C VAL A 555 36.34 -3.03 0.48
N SER A 556 35.03 -3.20 0.34
CA SER A 556 34.14 -3.86 1.35
C SER A 556 34.14 -3.19 2.72
N LEU A 557 34.35 -1.88 2.79
CA LEU A 557 34.24 -1.09 4.02
C LEU A 557 32.84 -0.56 4.24
N VAL A 558 32.06 -0.42 3.18
CA VAL A 558 30.62 -0.15 3.21
C VAL A 558 29.90 -1.07 2.22
N GLU A 559 28.60 -1.23 2.38
CA GLU A 559 27.74 -2.03 1.51
C GLU A 559 26.56 -1.18 1.05
N GLN A 560 26.12 -1.35 -0.20
CA GLN A 560 24.94 -0.67 -0.71
C GLN A 560 23.73 -1.63 -0.65
N ASP A 561 22.85 -1.45 0.34
CA ASP A 561 21.65 -2.28 0.51
C ASP A 561 20.49 -1.85 -0.41
N ALA A 562 20.42 -0.56 -0.73
CA ALA A 562 19.43 0.02 -1.65
C ALA A 562 20.10 1.10 -2.52
N PRO A 563 19.57 1.41 -3.71
CA PRO A 563 20.15 2.44 -4.57
C PRO A 563 20.37 3.77 -3.85
N GLY A 564 21.65 4.20 -3.74
CA GLY A 564 22.03 5.46 -3.08
C GLY A 564 22.01 5.43 -1.55
N ARG A 565 21.85 4.27 -0.91
CA ARG A 565 21.94 4.08 0.54
C ARG A 565 23.06 3.11 0.89
N TYR A 566 23.87 3.49 1.87
CA TYR A 566 25.08 2.76 2.23
C TYR A 566 25.05 2.38 3.72
N ARG A 567 25.41 1.16 3.99
CA ARG A 567 25.49 0.58 5.34
C ARG A 567 26.92 0.21 5.69
N MET A 568 27.29 0.35 6.95
CA MET A 568 28.57 -0.09 7.48
C MET A 568 28.34 -1.27 8.43
N HIS A 569 29.07 -2.37 8.24
CA HIS A 569 29.01 -3.51 9.18
C HIS A 569 29.41 -3.06 10.60
N ASP A 570 28.74 -3.57 11.64
CA ASP A 570 28.91 -3.13 13.05
C ASP A 570 30.35 -3.09 13.53
N LEU A 571 31.18 -4.09 13.16
CA LEU A 571 32.60 -4.11 13.53
C LEU A 571 33.40 -3.03 12.80
N VAL A 572 33.09 -2.80 11.53
CA VAL A 572 33.72 -1.75 10.71
C VAL A 572 33.35 -0.38 11.26
N ARG A 573 32.09 -0.20 11.64
CA ARG A 573 31.59 1.02 12.29
C ARG A 573 32.24 1.27 13.64
N LEU A 574 32.32 0.22 14.48
CA LEU A 574 33.03 0.30 15.77
C LEU A 574 34.49 0.67 15.60
N PHE A 575 35.17 0.05 14.63
CA PHE A 575 36.55 0.37 14.30
C PHE A 575 36.71 1.84 13.84
N ALA A 576 35.88 2.31 12.93
CA ALA A 576 35.87 3.70 12.44
C ALA A 576 35.68 4.70 13.59
N ARG A 577 34.85 4.39 14.59
CA ARG A 577 34.63 5.25 15.78
C ARG A 577 35.76 5.23 16.80
N THR A 578 36.41 4.07 17.01
CA THR A 578 37.43 3.90 18.06
C THR A 578 38.83 4.25 17.59
N HIS A 579 39.10 4.12 16.30
CA HIS A 579 40.42 4.35 15.70
C HIS A 579 40.47 5.60 14.82
N THR A 580 39.61 6.58 15.11
CA THR A 580 39.59 7.85 14.36
C THR A 580 40.82 8.71 14.66
N SER A 581 41.39 9.27 13.60
CA SER A 581 42.43 10.29 13.66
C SER A 581 41.87 11.72 13.75
N LEU A 582 40.56 11.86 13.58
CA LEU A 582 39.90 13.16 13.50
C LEU A 582 39.81 13.85 14.87
N PRO A 583 40.10 15.16 14.95
CA PRO A 583 39.88 15.94 16.17
C PRO A 583 38.42 15.89 16.65
N ALA A 584 38.22 15.95 17.96
CA ALA A 584 36.87 15.91 18.55
C ALA A 584 35.99 17.04 17.98
N GLU A 585 36.52 18.21 17.79
CA GLU A 585 35.83 19.39 17.19
C GLU A 585 35.36 19.08 15.75
N ALA A 586 36.18 18.45 14.92
CA ALA A 586 35.83 18.11 13.54
C ALA A 586 34.69 17.05 13.51
N ARG A 587 34.75 16.08 14.40
CA ARG A 587 33.69 15.05 14.56
C ARG A 587 32.37 15.68 15.02
N THR A 588 32.41 16.57 16.01
CA THR A 588 31.24 17.29 16.49
C THR A 588 30.65 18.17 15.40
N ALA A 589 31.49 18.90 14.64
CA ALA A 589 31.04 19.71 13.53
C ALA A 589 30.40 18.88 12.39
N ALA A 590 30.93 17.69 12.10
CA ALA A 590 30.37 16.77 11.10
C ALA A 590 28.99 16.26 11.54
N LEU A 591 28.85 15.84 12.81
CA LEU A 591 27.56 15.45 13.39
C LEU A 591 26.56 16.60 13.36
N ALA A 592 26.97 17.80 13.72
CA ALA A 592 26.09 18.97 13.70
C ALA A 592 25.55 19.24 12.27
N ARG A 593 26.38 19.08 11.24
CA ARG A 593 25.96 19.27 9.84
C ARG A 593 24.91 18.23 9.41
N VAL A 594 25.13 16.94 9.69
CA VAL A 594 24.18 15.90 9.28
C VAL A 594 22.88 15.96 10.08
N ILE A 595 22.94 16.30 11.38
CA ILE A 595 21.74 16.50 12.20
C ILE A 595 20.97 17.73 11.73
N GLY A 596 21.69 18.82 11.38
CA GLY A 596 21.08 19.99 10.75
C GLY A 596 20.37 19.64 9.44
N TYR A 597 20.98 18.84 8.60
CA TYR A 597 20.35 18.32 7.37
C TYR A 597 19.07 17.54 7.66
N TYR A 598 19.11 16.57 8.58
CA TYR A 598 17.92 15.80 8.95
C TYR A 598 16.82 16.68 9.54
N THR A 599 17.17 17.58 10.46
CA THR A 599 16.22 18.50 11.08
C THR A 599 15.58 19.43 10.05
N GLY A 600 16.41 20.07 9.20
CA GLY A 600 15.92 21.01 8.18
C GLY A 600 15.05 20.35 7.12
N THR A 601 15.45 19.16 6.63
CA THR A 601 14.69 18.40 5.64
C THR A 601 13.37 17.89 6.24
N ALA A 602 13.40 17.39 7.48
CA ALA A 602 12.21 16.93 8.18
C ALA A 602 11.20 18.07 8.45
N LEU A 603 11.67 19.24 8.87
CA LEU A 603 10.82 20.43 9.03
C LEU A 603 10.21 20.88 7.70
N ALA A 604 10.98 20.87 6.62
CA ALA A 604 10.46 21.16 5.28
C ALA A 604 9.41 20.15 4.86
N GLY A 605 9.66 18.86 5.07
CA GLY A 605 8.68 17.78 4.81
C GLY A 605 7.41 17.94 5.64
N ASN A 606 7.52 18.24 6.93
CA ASN A 606 6.35 18.51 7.79
C ASN A 606 5.51 19.69 7.30
N ARG A 607 6.14 20.78 6.78
CA ARG A 607 5.40 21.90 6.17
C ARG A 607 4.62 21.47 4.93
N VAL A 608 5.17 20.59 4.12
CA VAL A 608 4.48 20.03 2.94
C VAL A 608 3.31 19.13 3.37
N LEU A 609 3.52 18.30 4.39
CA LEU A 609 2.46 17.44 4.94
C LEU A 609 1.39 18.23 5.72
N HIS A 610 1.75 19.36 6.32
CA HIS A 610 0.85 20.16 7.15
C HIS A 610 0.96 21.66 6.79
N PRO A 611 0.53 22.08 5.59
CA PRO A 611 0.76 23.43 5.04
C PRO A 611 0.05 24.54 5.82
N HIS A 612 -1.00 24.19 6.58
CA HIS A 612 -1.75 25.12 7.43
C HIS A 612 -1.34 25.06 8.91
N GLY A 613 -0.34 24.22 9.24
CA GLY A 613 0.20 24.11 10.59
C GLY A 613 0.97 25.37 10.98
N VAL A 614 0.65 25.94 12.15
CA VAL A 614 1.39 27.07 12.70
C VAL A 614 2.61 26.54 13.44
N LEU A 615 3.79 26.75 12.86
CA LEU A 615 5.06 26.54 13.57
C LEU A 615 5.33 27.70 14.52
N PRO A 616 5.96 27.45 15.69
CA PRO A 616 6.40 28.50 16.57
C PRO A 616 7.29 29.55 15.85
N PRO A 617 7.22 30.83 16.24
CA PRO A 617 8.11 31.85 15.68
C PRO A 617 9.58 31.49 15.95
N GLY A 618 10.45 31.71 14.97
CA GLY A 618 11.88 31.38 15.06
C GLY A 618 12.27 29.98 14.64
N ILE A 619 11.32 29.09 14.31
CA ILE A 619 11.63 27.83 13.64
C ILE A 619 11.74 28.11 12.15
N ASP A 620 12.95 28.42 11.72
CA ASP A 620 13.26 28.55 10.31
C ASP A 620 13.71 27.19 9.76
N ALA A 621 13.17 26.75 8.61
CA ALA A 621 13.66 25.56 7.91
C ALA A 621 15.03 25.77 7.27
N GLY A 622 15.58 26.97 7.40
CA GLY A 622 16.90 27.35 6.93
C GLY A 622 17.98 26.99 7.93
N HIS A 623 18.15 25.72 8.27
CA HIS A 623 19.38 25.31 8.92
C HIS A 623 20.54 25.45 7.93
N ASP A 624 21.64 26.01 8.43
CA ASP A 624 22.86 26.27 7.67
C ASP A 624 23.58 24.93 7.38
N HIS A 625 23.01 24.13 6.48
CA HIS A 625 23.63 22.90 6.01
C HIS A 625 23.92 22.98 4.50
N PRO A 626 25.05 22.42 4.04
CA PRO A 626 25.60 22.70 2.70
C PRO A 626 24.72 22.22 1.55
N TYR A 627 23.95 21.13 1.76
CA TYR A 627 23.22 20.46 0.67
C TYR A 627 21.78 20.17 1.06
N PRO A 628 20.92 21.21 1.13
CA PRO A 628 19.49 21.03 1.46
C PRO A 628 18.76 20.20 0.42
N HIS A 629 17.73 19.50 0.87
CA HIS A 629 16.85 18.74 -0.01
C HIS A 629 15.40 18.79 0.49
N PRO A 630 14.77 19.98 0.45
CA PRO A 630 13.39 20.08 0.86
C PRO A 630 12.49 19.31 -0.11
N PRO A 631 11.60 18.40 0.39
CA PRO A 631 10.62 17.74 -0.46
C PRO A 631 9.68 18.77 -1.10
N ALA A 632 9.36 18.59 -2.39
CA ALA A 632 8.53 19.52 -3.15
C ALA A 632 7.04 19.12 -3.17
N SER A 633 6.71 17.88 -2.80
CA SER A 633 5.36 17.34 -2.83
C SER A 633 5.08 16.42 -1.62
N THR A 634 3.79 16.15 -1.35
CA THR A 634 3.37 15.23 -0.30
C THR A 634 3.94 13.82 -0.51
N GLY A 635 3.97 13.32 -1.76
CA GLY A 635 4.56 12.03 -2.09
C GLY A 635 6.04 11.98 -1.77
N GLU A 636 6.83 12.95 -2.27
CA GLU A 636 8.27 13.04 -1.98
C GLU A 636 8.57 13.18 -0.48
N ALA A 637 7.73 13.90 0.27
CA ALA A 637 7.89 14.03 1.71
C ALA A 637 7.67 12.68 2.42
N LEU A 638 6.60 11.95 2.07
CA LEU A 638 6.32 10.64 2.64
C LEU A 638 7.40 9.62 2.27
N ASP A 639 7.83 9.55 1.00
CA ASP A 639 8.88 8.64 0.55
C ASP A 639 10.22 8.91 1.28
N TRP A 640 10.55 10.19 1.49
CA TRP A 640 11.76 10.56 2.22
C TRP A 640 11.67 10.18 3.70
N PHE A 641 10.52 10.46 4.35
CA PHE A 641 10.32 10.06 5.74
C PHE A 641 10.36 8.54 5.89
N ASP A 642 9.70 7.78 5.00
CA ASP A 642 9.72 6.32 5.02
C ASP A 642 11.14 5.77 4.90
N ALA A 643 12.00 6.38 4.07
CA ALA A 643 13.37 5.95 3.85
C ALA A 643 14.33 6.34 5.00
N ASP A 644 14.18 7.51 5.60
CA ASP A 644 15.11 8.07 6.60
C ASP A 644 14.55 8.04 8.04
N HIS A 645 13.42 7.35 8.29
CA HIS A 645 12.74 7.33 9.59
C HIS A 645 13.66 6.86 10.74
N ASP A 646 14.30 5.71 10.60
CA ASP A 646 15.24 5.18 11.61
C ASP A 646 16.42 6.13 11.84
N CYS A 647 16.90 6.76 10.78
CA CYS A 647 17.97 7.75 10.86
C CYS A 647 17.54 9.01 11.62
N LEU A 648 16.28 9.44 11.47
CA LEU A 648 15.70 10.57 12.21
C LEU A 648 15.55 10.27 13.71
N LEU A 649 15.08 9.08 14.05
CA LEU A 649 14.97 8.63 15.45
C LEU A 649 16.36 8.61 16.13
N ASP A 650 17.37 8.09 15.43
CA ASP A 650 18.74 8.07 15.94
C ASP A 650 19.35 9.48 15.96
N ALA A 651 19.10 10.34 14.97
CA ALA A 651 19.55 11.72 14.95
C ALA A 651 19.02 12.50 16.16
N GLN A 652 17.77 12.28 16.57
CA GLN A 652 17.19 12.87 17.77
C GLN A 652 17.94 12.43 19.03
N ARG A 653 18.22 11.11 19.17
CA ARG A 653 18.97 10.56 20.31
C ARG A 653 20.40 11.12 20.38
N VAL A 654 21.08 11.18 19.23
CA VAL A 654 22.42 11.77 19.13
C VAL A 654 22.40 13.26 19.50
N ALA A 655 21.44 14.02 19.00
CA ALA A 655 21.28 15.44 19.36
C ALA A 655 21.08 15.61 20.88
N SER A 656 20.20 14.80 21.48
CA SER A 656 19.96 14.81 22.92
C SER A 656 21.21 14.46 23.72
N ALA A 657 21.96 13.42 23.33
CA ALA A 657 23.19 12.98 24.00
C ALA A 657 24.30 14.07 23.93
N HIS A 658 24.30 14.92 22.90
CA HIS A 658 25.25 16.03 22.78
C HIS A 658 24.74 17.33 23.43
N GLY A 659 23.55 17.33 24.07
CA GLY A 659 22.95 18.54 24.63
C GLY A 659 22.47 19.56 23.57
N TRP A 660 22.27 19.12 22.33
CA TRP A 660 21.73 19.94 21.25
C TRP A 660 20.21 19.94 21.33
N HIS A 661 19.70 20.72 22.27
CA HIS A 661 18.27 20.71 22.64
C HIS A 661 17.38 21.18 21.49
N GLU A 662 17.84 22.14 20.69
CA GLU A 662 17.05 22.70 19.59
C GLU A 662 16.74 21.65 18.50
N PRO A 663 17.70 20.92 17.87
CA PRO A 663 17.40 19.85 16.94
C PRO A 663 16.63 18.68 17.61
N ALA A 664 16.92 18.36 18.88
CA ALA A 664 16.29 17.24 19.56
C ALA A 664 14.76 17.37 19.67
N TRP A 665 14.24 18.57 19.95
CA TRP A 665 12.80 18.79 19.97
C TRP A 665 12.22 19.09 18.58
N GLN A 666 12.97 19.74 17.68
CA GLN A 666 12.52 20.06 16.34
C GLN A 666 12.31 18.81 15.48
N ILE A 667 13.12 17.75 15.65
CA ILE A 667 12.93 16.47 14.96
C ILE A 667 11.59 15.84 15.39
N ALA A 668 11.25 15.82 16.68
CA ALA A 668 9.96 15.31 17.14
C ALA A 668 8.78 16.11 16.55
N LEU A 669 8.89 17.44 16.53
CA LEU A 669 7.89 18.29 15.89
C LEU A 669 7.75 17.98 14.40
N ALA A 670 8.86 17.80 13.70
CA ALA A 670 8.87 17.51 12.28
C ALA A 670 8.24 16.15 11.94
N LEU A 671 8.39 15.16 12.82
CA LEU A 671 7.79 13.83 12.65
C LEU A 671 6.28 13.78 12.93
N THR A 672 5.71 14.79 13.59
CA THR A 672 4.29 14.76 14.05
C THR A 672 3.29 14.44 12.95
N ALA A 673 3.33 15.15 11.82
CA ALA A 673 2.37 14.93 10.73
C ALA A 673 2.59 13.61 10.02
N TYR A 674 3.82 13.17 9.91
CA TYR A 674 4.18 11.88 9.33
C TYR A 674 3.73 10.72 10.23
N HIS A 675 4.05 10.72 11.53
CA HIS A 675 3.62 9.71 12.47
C HIS A 675 2.10 9.59 12.54
N TYR A 676 1.40 10.75 12.58
CA TYR A 676 -0.06 10.76 12.58
C TYR A 676 -0.65 10.14 11.31
N ARG A 677 -0.12 10.49 10.12
CA ARG A 677 -0.62 9.98 8.84
C ARG A 677 -0.36 8.49 8.64
N ARG A 678 0.79 8.00 9.13
CA ARG A 678 1.20 6.58 9.04
C ARG A 678 0.68 5.73 10.20
N GLY A 679 0.16 6.34 11.28
CA GLY A 679 -0.29 5.64 12.48
C GLY A 679 0.86 5.11 13.35
N PHE A 680 2.05 5.73 13.29
CA PHE A 680 3.22 5.36 14.10
C PHE A 680 3.09 5.87 15.55
N LEU A 681 2.13 5.29 16.29
CA LEU A 681 1.78 5.73 17.65
C LEU A 681 2.90 5.45 18.67
N HIS A 682 3.66 4.36 18.49
CA HIS A 682 4.74 3.99 19.41
C HIS A 682 5.96 4.89 19.23
N GLU A 683 6.31 5.19 18.00
CA GLU A 683 7.41 6.09 17.68
C GLU A 683 7.08 7.50 18.13
N ASP A 684 5.84 7.92 17.99
CA ASP A 684 5.35 9.21 18.51
C ASP A 684 5.52 9.25 20.04
N LEU A 685 5.15 8.20 20.77
CA LEU A 685 5.38 8.07 22.20
C LEU A 685 6.87 8.03 22.59
N ALA A 686 7.75 7.56 21.73
CA ALA A 686 9.18 7.45 22.01
C ALA A 686 9.93 8.79 21.81
N VAL A 687 9.55 9.59 20.82
CA VAL A 687 10.27 10.85 20.48
C VAL A 687 9.91 12.02 21.41
N TRP A 688 8.68 12.07 21.93
CA TRP A 688 8.22 13.21 22.72
C TRP A 688 8.84 13.35 24.11
N PRO A 689 9.15 12.27 24.89
CA PRO A 689 9.92 12.41 26.14
C PRO A 689 11.26 13.13 25.96
N ILE A 690 11.99 12.79 24.89
CA ILE A 690 13.26 13.45 24.54
C ILE A 690 13.02 14.93 24.20
N ALA A 691 11.94 15.19 23.46
CA ALA A 691 11.59 16.55 23.07
C ALA A 691 11.14 17.42 24.27
N VAL A 692 10.40 16.86 25.23
CA VAL A 692 10.01 17.55 26.47
C VAL A 692 11.25 17.90 27.30
N GLN A 693 12.17 16.95 27.50
CA GLN A 693 13.44 17.22 28.17
C GLN A 693 14.24 18.36 27.48
N ALA A 694 14.31 18.31 26.16
CA ALA A 694 15.01 19.33 25.38
C ALA A 694 14.33 20.71 25.49
N ALA A 695 12.99 20.73 25.45
CA ALA A 695 12.19 21.95 25.59
C ALA A 695 12.34 22.58 26.99
N ASP A 696 12.36 21.75 28.04
CA ASP A 696 12.59 22.22 29.42
C ASP A 696 14.01 22.79 29.59
N ALA A 697 15.02 22.19 28.97
CA ALA A 697 16.38 22.71 28.98
C ALA A 697 16.54 24.04 28.22
N LEU A 698 15.80 24.21 27.11
CA LEU A 698 15.74 25.50 26.37
C LEU A 698 15.05 26.60 27.18
N GLY A 699 14.07 26.25 28.00
CA GLY A 699 13.39 27.14 28.92
C GLY A 699 12.43 28.14 28.28
N THR A 700 12.24 28.12 26.95
CA THR A 700 11.29 29.03 26.27
C THR A 700 9.85 28.56 26.50
N PRO A 701 8.95 29.41 26.99
CA PRO A 701 7.57 29.03 27.33
C PRO A 701 6.83 28.39 26.15
N GLU A 702 6.98 28.96 24.96
CA GLU A 702 6.30 28.50 23.74
C GLU A 702 6.73 27.07 23.35
N THR A 703 8.03 26.78 23.47
CA THR A 703 8.58 25.45 23.17
C THR A 703 8.10 24.42 24.20
N ARG A 704 8.11 24.76 25.49
CA ARG A 704 7.63 23.90 26.58
C ARG A 704 6.15 23.59 26.42
N VAL A 705 5.33 24.61 26.21
CA VAL A 705 3.88 24.41 25.98
C VAL A 705 3.64 23.45 24.82
N LEU A 706 4.33 23.66 23.69
CA LEU A 706 4.16 22.83 22.51
C LEU A 706 4.61 21.39 22.76
N ALA A 707 5.75 21.18 23.42
CA ALA A 707 6.28 19.84 23.70
C ALA A 707 5.35 19.06 24.66
N HIS A 708 4.92 19.68 25.78
CA HIS A 708 3.98 19.05 26.71
C HIS A 708 2.63 18.75 26.07
N ARG A 709 2.09 19.67 25.29
CA ARG A 709 0.84 19.49 24.56
C ARG A 709 0.91 18.30 23.59
N ARG A 710 1.96 18.23 22.78
CA ARG A 710 2.14 17.15 21.81
C ARG A 710 2.38 15.79 22.47
N TYR A 711 3.17 15.79 23.55
CA TYR A 711 3.37 14.55 24.32
C TYR A 711 2.07 14.09 25.00
N GLY A 712 1.26 15.01 25.53
CA GLY A 712 -0.05 14.69 26.06
C GLY A 712 -0.95 14.02 25.03
N LEU A 713 -1.02 14.54 23.79
CA LEU A 713 -1.77 13.93 22.70
C LEU A 713 -1.20 12.55 22.27
N ALA A 714 0.11 12.39 22.24
CA ALA A 714 0.74 11.09 21.96
C ALA A 714 0.37 10.05 23.04
N CYS A 715 0.41 10.47 24.34
CA CYS A 715 -0.03 9.63 25.46
C CYS A 715 -1.52 9.25 25.36
N ALA A 716 -2.39 10.20 25.00
CA ALA A 716 -3.82 9.94 24.83
C ALA A 716 -4.09 8.87 23.75
N ARG A 717 -3.47 9.00 22.59
CA ARG A 717 -3.58 8.01 21.50
C ARG A 717 -2.95 6.66 21.87
N GLY A 718 -1.92 6.66 22.69
CA GLY A 718 -1.29 5.46 23.23
C GLY A 718 -1.99 4.87 24.46
N ALA A 719 -3.23 5.30 24.76
CA ALA A 719 -4.06 4.87 25.91
C ALA A 719 -3.41 5.11 27.30
N ARG A 720 -2.44 6.04 27.39
CA ARG A 720 -1.82 6.50 28.64
C ARG A 720 -2.54 7.74 29.16
N HIS A 721 -3.78 7.60 29.56
CA HIS A 721 -4.70 8.72 29.83
C HIS A 721 -4.25 9.61 30.99
N ASP A 722 -3.74 9.03 32.08
CA ASP A 722 -3.25 9.80 33.24
C ASP A 722 -2.06 10.69 32.86
N ASP A 723 -1.11 10.15 32.10
CA ASP A 723 0.04 10.91 31.62
C ASP A 723 -0.38 11.99 30.61
N ALA A 724 -1.35 11.69 29.76
CA ALA A 724 -1.90 12.65 28.81
C ALA A 724 -2.48 13.88 29.52
N LEU A 725 -3.35 13.64 30.53
CA LEU A 725 -3.96 14.71 31.31
C LEU A 725 -2.92 15.51 32.12
N ALA A 726 -1.89 14.85 32.68
CA ALA A 726 -0.82 15.51 33.40
C ALA A 726 -0.04 16.48 32.50
N HIS A 727 0.36 16.02 31.30
CA HIS A 727 1.09 16.87 30.36
C HIS A 727 0.26 18.00 29.76
N LEU A 728 -1.01 17.77 29.49
CA LEU A 728 -1.91 18.83 29.03
C LEU A 728 -2.23 19.84 30.12
N ALA A 729 -2.31 19.41 31.39
CA ALA A 729 -2.44 20.34 32.52
C ALA A 729 -1.20 21.23 32.70
N GLU A 730 0.04 20.65 32.56
CA GLU A 730 1.27 21.45 32.58
C GLU A 730 1.33 22.44 31.41
N ALA A 731 0.91 22.01 30.21
CA ALA A 731 0.83 22.90 29.05
C ALA A 731 -0.14 24.05 29.27
N LEU A 732 -1.28 23.80 29.95
CA LEU A 732 -2.29 24.80 30.24
C LEU A 732 -1.79 25.82 31.28
N ASP A 733 -1.12 25.36 32.36
CA ASP A 733 -0.52 26.23 33.38
C ASP A 733 0.57 27.14 32.78
N LEU A 734 1.39 26.58 31.89
CA LEU A 734 2.39 27.37 31.15
C LEU A 734 1.75 28.40 30.22
N ALA A 735 0.67 28.05 29.53
CA ALA A 735 -0.06 28.96 28.65
C ALA A 735 -0.78 30.08 29.43
N ASP A 736 -1.36 29.76 30.62
CA ASP A 736 -2.01 30.74 31.50
C ASP A 736 -1.02 31.77 32.01
N ARG A 737 0.21 31.40 32.30
CA ARG A 737 1.29 32.32 32.67
C ARG A 737 1.72 33.23 31.53
N GLY A 738 1.57 32.79 30.28
CA GLY A 738 1.91 33.57 29.09
C GLY A 738 0.78 34.45 28.56
N GLU A 739 -0.43 34.37 29.13
CA GLU A 739 -1.63 35.12 28.73
C GLU A 739 -2.04 34.91 27.24
N ASP A 740 -1.54 33.87 26.59
CA ASP A 740 -1.88 33.57 25.17
C ASP A 740 -3.22 32.77 25.08
N GLN A 741 -4.29 33.54 24.85
CA GLN A 741 -5.65 32.99 24.70
C GLN A 741 -5.75 31.98 23.55
N ARG A 742 -4.99 32.13 22.49
CA ARG A 742 -4.96 31.20 21.34
C ARG A 742 -4.40 29.84 21.76
N VAL A 743 -3.26 29.83 22.43
CA VAL A 743 -2.61 28.61 22.91
C VAL A 743 -3.52 27.87 23.90
N ARG A 744 -4.16 28.61 24.81
CA ARG A 744 -5.14 28.08 25.73
C ARG A 744 -6.31 27.41 24.99
N ALA A 745 -6.87 28.07 23.98
CA ALA A 745 -7.97 27.51 23.18
C ALA A 745 -7.59 26.20 22.48
N ILE A 746 -6.34 26.11 21.97
CA ILE A 746 -5.80 24.89 21.36
C ILE A 746 -5.68 23.77 22.42
N ILE A 747 -5.19 24.05 23.62
CA ILE A 747 -5.04 23.03 24.67
C ILE A 747 -6.41 22.54 25.14
N GLU A 748 -7.41 23.41 25.24
CA GLU A 748 -8.79 23.02 25.54
C GLU A 748 -9.35 22.08 24.45
N HIS A 749 -9.01 22.30 23.17
CA HIS A 749 -9.35 21.39 22.09
C HIS A 749 -8.64 20.03 22.23
N ASP A 750 -7.36 20.02 22.57
CA ASP A 750 -6.58 18.80 22.76
C ASP A 750 -7.08 18.01 23.99
N LEU A 751 -7.51 18.70 25.06
CA LEU A 751 -8.17 18.09 26.22
C LEU A 751 -9.50 17.43 25.82
N ALA A 752 -10.30 18.09 24.97
CA ALA A 752 -11.54 17.50 24.46
C ALA A 752 -11.28 16.16 23.74
N GLN A 753 -10.27 16.12 22.86
CA GLN A 753 -9.87 14.89 22.18
C GLN A 753 -9.35 13.82 23.17
N THR A 754 -8.62 14.24 24.18
CA THR A 754 -8.11 13.32 25.21
C THR A 754 -9.22 12.68 26.02
N TRP A 755 -10.23 13.44 26.41
CA TRP A 755 -11.42 12.93 27.12
C TRP A 755 -12.29 12.03 26.24
N GLU A 756 -12.38 12.31 24.94
CA GLU A 756 -13.03 11.41 23.99
C GLU A 756 -12.35 10.04 23.97
N LEU A 757 -11.01 10.00 23.82
CA LEU A 757 -10.24 8.77 23.83
C LEU A 757 -10.31 8.03 25.18
N HIS A 758 -10.50 8.77 26.27
CA HIS A 758 -10.77 8.20 27.61
C HIS A 758 -12.21 7.66 27.76
N GLY A 759 -13.10 8.00 26.83
CA GLY A 759 -14.50 7.55 26.82
C GLY A 759 -15.48 8.48 27.56
N ASP A 760 -15.06 9.66 28.06
CA ASP A 760 -15.95 10.66 28.68
C ASP A 760 -16.32 11.77 27.68
N GLN A 761 -17.37 11.49 26.88
CA GLN A 761 -17.88 12.42 25.87
C GLN A 761 -18.47 13.71 26.48
N ARG A 762 -18.86 13.71 27.76
CA ARG A 762 -19.36 14.95 28.43
C ARG A 762 -18.25 15.89 28.77
N ALA A 763 -17.16 15.38 29.37
CA ALA A 763 -15.97 16.14 29.62
C ALA A 763 -15.37 16.68 28.30
N ALA A 764 -15.35 15.84 27.25
CA ALA A 764 -14.93 16.23 25.91
C ALA A 764 -15.75 17.43 25.37
N LEU A 765 -17.07 17.38 25.48
CA LEU A 765 -17.94 18.48 25.06
C LEU A 765 -17.67 19.77 25.84
N GLU A 766 -17.50 19.69 27.17
CA GLU A 766 -17.20 20.88 28.01
C GLU A 766 -15.91 21.56 27.56
N HIS A 767 -14.85 20.81 27.31
CA HIS A 767 -13.57 21.34 26.83
C HIS A 767 -13.70 21.90 25.40
N ALA A 768 -14.43 21.25 24.51
CA ALA A 768 -14.69 21.76 23.16
C ALA A 768 -15.46 23.09 23.17
N GLN A 769 -16.44 23.23 24.06
CA GLN A 769 -17.19 24.48 24.24
C GLN A 769 -16.30 25.61 24.74
N ARG A 770 -15.44 25.34 25.74
CA ARG A 770 -14.44 26.31 26.21
C ARG A 770 -13.49 26.74 25.10
N SER A 771 -13.02 25.79 24.30
CA SER A 771 -12.19 26.07 23.11
C SER A 771 -12.92 27.02 22.15
N LEU A 772 -14.18 26.77 21.85
CA LEU A 772 -14.99 27.64 20.97
C LEU A 772 -15.16 29.05 21.54
N GLU A 773 -15.44 29.17 22.85
CA GLU A 773 -15.56 30.47 23.54
C GLU A 773 -14.26 31.29 23.43
N LEU A 774 -13.10 30.63 23.53
CA LEU A 774 -11.80 31.26 23.44
C LEU A 774 -11.42 31.63 21.99
N PHE A 775 -11.74 30.81 21.01
CA PHE A 775 -11.40 31.07 19.60
C PHE A 775 -12.26 32.15 18.95
N ARG A 776 -13.56 32.23 19.30
CA ARG A 776 -14.49 33.17 18.67
C ARG A 776 -14.04 34.63 18.73
N PRO A 777 -13.53 35.17 19.89
CA PRO A 777 -13.04 36.55 19.96
C PRO A 777 -11.79 36.80 19.12
N LEU A 778 -11.01 35.76 18.77
CA LEU A 778 -9.77 35.90 18.03
C LEU A 778 -10.00 36.14 16.53
N GLY A 779 -11.22 35.99 16.03
CA GLY A 779 -11.59 36.32 14.65
C GLY A 779 -10.91 35.54 13.55
N ASN A 780 -10.31 34.36 13.87
CA ASN A 780 -9.72 33.50 12.88
C ASN A 780 -10.73 32.40 12.44
N PRO A 781 -11.17 32.42 11.18
CA PRO A 781 -12.22 31.52 10.71
C PRO A 781 -11.83 30.03 10.74
N VAL A 782 -10.55 29.72 10.59
CA VAL A 782 -10.06 28.32 10.61
C VAL A 782 -10.13 27.75 12.03
N TRP A 783 -9.72 28.51 13.02
CA TRP A 783 -9.80 28.07 14.43
C TRP A 783 -11.24 28.00 14.94
N GLU A 784 -12.08 28.97 14.55
CA GLU A 784 -13.50 28.95 14.85
C GLU A 784 -14.17 27.71 14.22
N ALA A 785 -13.83 27.36 12.97
CA ALA A 785 -14.32 26.18 12.31
C ALA A 785 -13.92 24.87 13.02
N GLN A 786 -12.65 24.78 13.41
CA GLN A 786 -12.15 23.62 14.17
C GLN A 786 -12.93 23.41 15.48
N ALA A 787 -13.13 24.48 16.25
CA ALA A 787 -13.86 24.38 17.51
C ALA A 787 -15.35 24.05 17.28
N HIS A 788 -15.98 24.63 16.26
CA HIS A 788 -17.34 24.28 15.88
C HIS A 788 -17.45 22.80 15.49
N ASN A 789 -16.53 22.25 14.69
CA ASN A 789 -16.54 20.83 14.35
C ASN A 789 -16.39 19.95 15.59
N GLY A 790 -15.49 20.28 16.51
CA GLY A 790 -15.33 19.55 17.78
C GLY A 790 -16.62 19.55 18.63
N VAL A 791 -17.26 20.69 18.83
CA VAL A 791 -18.54 20.76 19.54
C VAL A 791 -19.62 19.91 18.84
N GLY A 792 -19.72 20.02 17.51
CA GLY A 792 -20.66 19.23 16.71
C GLY A 792 -20.41 17.72 16.83
N TRP A 793 -19.14 17.30 16.78
CA TRP A 793 -18.73 15.92 16.94
C TRP A 793 -19.15 15.33 18.30
N TYR A 794 -18.79 16.00 19.41
CA TYR A 794 -19.13 15.50 20.75
C TYR A 794 -20.63 15.52 21.05
N LEU A 795 -21.38 16.51 20.54
CA LEU A 795 -22.84 16.48 20.56
C LEU A 795 -23.40 15.28 19.81
N THR A 796 -22.77 14.90 18.71
CA THR A 796 -23.17 13.73 17.92
C THR A 796 -22.94 12.42 18.68
N LEU A 797 -21.79 12.28 19.34
CA LEU A 797 -21.47 11.11 20.18
C LEU A 797 -22.41 10.99 21.40
N LEU A 798 -22.92 12.12 21.90
CA LEU A 798 -23.94 12.17 22.96
C LEU A 798 -25.37 11.96 22.44
N GLY A 799 -25.59 11.69 21.15
CA GLY A 799 -26.89 11.49 20.54
C GLY A 799 -27.69 12.79 20.30
N GLN A 800 -27.09 13.96 20.48
CA GLN A 800 -27.73 15.27 20.34
C GLN A 800 -27.64 15.82 18.92
N HIS A 801 -28.03 15.02 17.92
CA HIS A 801 -27.79 15.25 16.49
C HIS A 801 -28.38 16.56 15.95
N GLU A 802 -29.57 17.00 16.46
CA GLU A 802 -30.19 18.26 16.04
C GLU A 802 -29.40 19.49 16.50
N GLN A 803 -28.72 19.39 17.66
CA GLN A 803 -27.84 20.47 18.13
C GLN A 803 -26.46 20.40 17.47
N ALA A 804 -25.99 19.21 17.11
CA ALA A 804 -24.71 18.99 16.47
C ALA A 804 -24.63 19.59 15.06
N ARG A 805 -25.70 19.40 14.27
CA ARG A 805 -25.75 19.78 12.86
C ARG A 805 -25.36 21.24 12.58
N PRO A 806 -26.00 22.26 13.21
CA PRO A 806 -25.66 23.66 12.92
C PRO A 806 -24.21 24.01 13.23
N HIS A 807 -23.58 23.32 14.18
CA HIS A 807 -22.18 23.47 14.47
C HIS A 807 -21.30 22.94 13.32
N CYS A 808 -21.54 21.72 12.84
CA CYS A 808 -20.81 21.16 11.72
C CYS A 808 -21.06 21.94 10.41
N GLU A 809 -22.30 22.35 10.12
CA GLU A 809 -22.62 23.18 8.96
C GLU A 809 -21.87 24.52 8.98
N ARG A 810 -21.77 25.16 10.15
CA ARG A 810 -20.99 26.38 10.33
C ARG A 810 -19.49 26.16 10.12
N ALA A 811 -18.96 25.06 10.63
CA ALA A 811 -17.56 24.66 10.41
C ALA A 811 -17.27 24.44 8.92
N LEU A 812 -18.17 23.74 8.20
CA LEU A 812 -18.04 23.50 6.77
C LEU A 812 -18.04 24.80 5.95
N GLU A 813 -18.92 25.74 6.26
CA GLU A 813 -18.96 27.07 5.63
C GLU A 813 -17.62 27.82 5.79
N LEU A 814 -17.12 27.85 7.04
CA LEU A 814 -15.87 28.54 7.37
C LEU A 814 -14.66 27.91 6.69
N TYR A 815 -14.54 26.57 6.70
CA TYR A 815 -13.43 25.87 6.06
C TYR A 815 -13.48 25.97 4.53
N ARG A 816 -14.66 25.87 3.90
CA ARG A 816 -14.82 26.08 2.46
C ARG A 816 -14.43 27.49 2.04
N THR A 817 -14.83 28.51 2.83
CA THR A 817 -14.46 29.91 2.56
C THR A 817 -12.94 30.11 2.67
N ALA A 818 -12.28 29.41 3.58
CA ALA A 818 -10.83 29.45 3.79
C ALA A 818 -10.05 28.50 2.84
N ASN A 819 -10.71 27.74 1.99
CA ASN A 819 -10.12 26.66 1.16
C ASN A 819 -9.21 25.73 1.98
N HIS A 820 -9.69 25.29 3.15
CA HIS A 820 -8.91 24.52 4.11
C HIS A 820 -9.18 23.02 3.99
N PRO A 821 -8.15 22.14 4.02
CA PRO A 821 -8.31 20.68 3.81
C PRO A 821 -9.15 19.98 4.90
N ALA A 822 -9.30 20.55 6.09
CA ALA A 822 -10.15 20.02 7.16
C ALA A 822 -11.68 20.04 6.83
N VAL A 823 -12.07 20.44 5.61
CA VAL A 823 -13.40 20.16 5.06
C VAL A 823 -13.73 18.67 5.16
N ALA A 824 -12.74 17.79 4.98
CA ALA A 824 -12.92 16.34 5.07
C ALA A 824 -13.40 15.89 6.47
N ASP A 825 -12.83 16.43 7.54
CA ASP A 825 -13.19 16.10 8.92
C ASP A 825 -14.64 16.50 9.24
N VAL A 826 -15.06 17.65 8.71
CA VAL A 826 -16.45 18.15 8.91
C VAL A 826 -17.45 17.33 8.09
N LEU A 827 -17.07 16.91 6.88
CA LEU A 827 -17.90 16.04 6.06
C LEU A 827 -18.11 14.68 6.74
N ASP A 828 -17.07 14.11 7.36
CA ASP A 828 -17.19 12.88 8.14
C ASP A 828 -18.15 13.07 9.33
N SER A 829 -18.03 14.18 10.07
CA SER A 829 -18.93 14.53 11.18
C SER A 829 -20.40 14.68 10.71
N LEU A 830 -20.63 15.36 9.58
CA LEU A 830 -21.97 15.52 8.99
C LEU A 830 -22.54 14.20 8.49
N ALA A 831 -21.69 13.35 7.92
CA ALA A 831 -22.07 12.00 7.49
C ALA A 831 -22.50 11.14 8.69
N HIS A 832 -21.78 11.22 9.81
CA HIS A 832 -22.11 10.53 11.05
C HIS A 832 -23.47 11.00 11.61
N ILE A 833 -23.71 12.31 11.63
CA ILE A 833 -25.02 12.88 12.00
C ILE A 833 -26.12 12.39 11.06
N ALA A 834 -25.90 12.39 9.75
CA ALA A 834 -26.85 11.93 8.76
C ALA A 834 -27.17 10.43 8.92
N HIS A 835 -26.16 9.60 9.22
CA HIS A 835 -26.32 8.17 9.51
C HIS A 835 -27.27 7.96 10.69
N HIS A 836 -26.99 8.58 11.83
CA HIS A 836 -27.78 8.41 13.06
C HIS A 836 -29.17 9.03 13.00
N THR A 837 -29.39 10.01 12.10
CA THR A 837 -30.73 10.58 11.84
C THR A 837 -31.48 9.86 10.71
N GLY A 838 -31.00 8.71 10.22
CA GLY A 838 -31.65 7.88 9.20
C GLY A 838 -31.53 8.41 7.77
N ARG A 839 -30.81 9.51 7.53
CA ARG A 839 -30.53 10.07 6.20
C ARG A 839 -29.32 9.41 5.56
N HIS A 840 -29.42 8.10 5.36
CA HIS A 840 -28.29 7.27 4.95
C HIS A 840 -27.71 7.63 3.57
N ILE A 841 -28.55 8.18 2.65
CA ILE A 841 -28.07 8.62 1.31
C ILE A 841 -27.12 9.81 1.46
N ASP A 842 -27.52 10.83 2.22
CA ASP A 842 -26.69 12.01 2.50
C ASP A 842 -25.40 11.60 3.23
N ALA A 843 -25.49 10.65 4.16
CA ALA A 843 -24.33 10.12 4.87
C ALA A 843 -23.30 9.51 3.90
N ILE A 844 -23.76 8.69 2.95
CA ILE A 844 -22.87 8.06 1.95
C ILE A 844 -22.22 9.12 1.05
N GLU A 845 -22.94 10.15 0.64
CA GLU A 845 -22.37 11.24 -0.17
C GLU A 845 -21.27 11.97 0.58
N HIS A 846 -21.53 12.38 1.83
CA HIS A 846 -20.53 13.04 2.67
C HIS A 846 -19.32 12.17 2.97
N TYR A 847 -19.49 10.89 3.32
CA TYR A 847 -18.36 9.97 3.54
C TYR A 847 -17.50 9.79 2.29
N ARG A 848 -18.11 9.72 1.10
CA ARG A 848 -17.36 9.61 -0.15
C ARG A 848 -16.53 10.86 -0.46
N GLU A 849 -17.10 12.04 -0.25
CA GLU A 849 -16.38 13.31 -0.41
C GLU A 849 -15.21 13.39 0.59
N ALA A 850 -15.42 13.04 1.86
CA ALA A 850 -14.38 12.98 2.87
C ALA A 850 -13.25 11.98 2.50
N LEU A 851 -13.62 10.77 2.07
CA LEU A 851 -12.66 9.75 1.63
C LEU A 851 -11.80 10.19 0.43
N ALA A 852 -12.38 10.91 -0.52
CA ALA A 852 -11.62 11.46 -1.65
C ALA A 852 -10.53 12.42 -1.18
N LEU A 853 -10.87 13.33 -0.26
CA LEU A 853 -9.95 14.31 0.31
C LEU A 853 -8.87 13.66 1.20
N TYR A 854 -9.21 12.65 2.00
CA TYR A 854 -8.23 11.92 2.82
C TYR A 854 -7.22 11.15 1.94
N ARG A 855 -7.67 10.55 0.84
CA ARG A 855 -6.80 9.87 -0.14
C ARG A 855 -5.88 10.84 -0.85
N GLU A 856 -6.39 11.98 -1.29
CA GLU A 856 -5.58 13.04 -1.91
C GLU A 856 -4.48 13.54 -0.95
N SER A 857 -4.81 13.70 0.34
CA SER A 857 -3.86 14.13 1.36
C SER A 857 -2.96 13.01 1.90
N GLY A 858 -3.16 11.75 1.50
CA GLY A 858 -2.43 10.57 2.01
C GLY A 858 -2.70 10.28 3.51
N ASN A 859 -3.85 10.75 4.05
CA ASN A 859 -4.23 10.52 5.44
C ASN A 859 -4.94 9.16 5.59
N THR A 860 -4.17 8.10 5.64
CA THR A 860 -4.69 6.74 5.77
C THR A 860 -5.31 6.46 7.15
N TYR A 861 -4.97 7.26 8.18
CA TYR A 861 -5.53 7.12 9.53
C TYR A 861 -7.02 7.43 9.53
N LEU A 862 -7.41 8.63 9.07
CA LEU A 862 -8.81 9.04 8.99
C LEU A 862 -9.58 8.35 7.85
N GLU A 863 -8.91 7.94 6.77
CA GLU A 863 -9.52 7.11 5.74
C GLU A 863 -10.08 5.81 6.33
N ALA A 864 -9.35 5.16 7.23
CA ALA A 864 -9.77 3.90 7.87
C ALA A 864 -11.05 4.10 8.71
N ASP A 865 -11.11 5.15 9.54
CA ASP A 865 -12.28 5.46 10.36
C ASP A 865 -13.52 5.74 9.50
N THR A 866 -13.37 6.58 8.49
CA THR A 866 -14.45 6.94 7.58
C THR A 866 -14.97 5.72 6.79
N LEU A 867 -14.08 4.80 6.39
CA LEU A 867 -14.49 3.53 5.77
C LEU A 867 -15.28 2.66 6.73
N GLU A 868 -14.90 2.58 8.00
CA GLU A 868 -15.67 1.85 9.02
C GLU A 868 -17.08 2.43 9.14
N HIS A 869 -17.22 3.74 9.32
CA HIS A 869 -18.50 4.45 9.43
C HIS A 869 -19.38 4.25 8.19
N LEU A 870 -18.79 4.34 6.99
CA LEU A 870 -19.49 4.08 5.73
C LEU A 870 -20.01 2.63 5.66
N GLY A 871 -19.24 1.65 6.15
CA GLY A 871 -19.66 0.26 6.26
C GLY A 871 -20.88 0.08 7.16
N HIS A 872 -20.91 0.75 8.31
CA HIS A 872 -22.09 0.77 9.20
C HIS A 872 -23.31 1.38 8.51
N THR A 873 -23.13 2.43 7.72
CA THR A 873 -24.21 3.07 6.94
C THR A 873 -24.76 2.15 5.88
N HIS A 874 -23.93 1.45 5.12
CA HIS A 874 -24.38 0.45 4.15
C HIS A 874 -25.13 -0.72 4.82
N ARG A 875 -24.68 -1.16 6.00
CA ARG A 875 -25.41 -2.18 6.79
C ARG A 875 -26.78 -1.69 7.21
N ALA A 876 -26.91 -0.46 7.69
CA ALA A 876 -28.20 0.13 8.08
C ALA A 876 -29.19 0.21 6.92
N MET A 877 -28.72 0.40 5.69
CA MET A 877 -29.53 0.35 4.47
C MET A 877 -29.85 -1.08 3.98
N GLY A 878 -29.34 -2.11 4.63
CA GLY A 878 -29.49 -3.52 4.20
C GLY A 878 -28.56 -3.94 3.07
N ASP A 879 -27.64 -3.10 2.63
CA ASP A 879 -26.65 -3.42 1.58
C ASP A 879 -25.42 -4.13 2.18
N SER A 880 -25.65 -5.38 2.57
CA SER A 880 -24.62 -6.21 3.20
C SER A 880 -23.39 -6.45 2.32
N ALA A 881 -23.55 -6.37 0.99
CA ALA A 881 -22.43 -6.59 0.07
C ALA A 881 -21.46 -5.40 0.10
N LYS A 882 -21.99 -4.17 0.02
CA LYS A 882 -21.16 -2.96 0.11
C LYS A 882 -20.59 -2.78 1.51
N ALA A 883 -21.37 -3.04 2.58
CA ALA A 883 -20.86 -3.01 3.94
C ALA A 883 -19.61 -3.88 4.10
N ARG A 884 -19.68 -5.13 3.60
CA ARG A 884 -18.54 -6.06 3.62
C ARG A 884 -17.32 -5.52 2.86
N SER A 885 -17.53 -5.03 1.64
CA SER A 885 -16.44 -4.52 0.79
C SER A 885 -15.73 -3.33 1.44
N VAL A 886 -16.48 -2.39 2.00
CA VAL A 886 -15.93 -1.19 2.63
C VAL A 886 -15.23 -1.54 3.96
N TRP A 887 -15.82 -2.41 4.78
CA TRP A 887 -15.18 -2.88 6.01
C TRP A 887 -13.90 -3.70 5.76
N GLN A 888 -13.82 -4.41 4.64
CA GLN A 888 -12.57 -5.09 4.28
C GLN A 888 -11.44 -4.08 4.01
N LEU A 889 -11.74 -2.98 3.31
CA LEU A 889 -10.76 -1.89 3.09
C LEU A 889 -10.37 -1.22 4.42
N ALA A 890 -11.35 -0.97 5.30
CA ALA A 890 -11.07 -0.43 6.64
C ALA A 890 -10.15 -1.36 7.43
N LEU A 891 -10.43 -2.68 7.43
CA LEU A 891 -9.60 -3.69 8.08
C LEU A 891 -8.15 -3.67 7.58
N ASP A 892 -7.94 -3.56 6.28
CA ASP A 892 -6.60 -3.55 5.71
C ASP A 892 -5.81 -2.33 6.20
N LEU A 893 -6.45 -1.16 6.26
CA LEU A 893 -5.86 0.06 6.79
C LEU A 893 -5.66 -0.01 8.31
N PHE A 894 -6.67 -0.41 9.09
CA PHE A 894 -6.56 -0.58 10.54
C PHE A 894 -5.44 -1.56 10.90
N ARG A 895 -5.32 -2.67 10.18
CA ARG A 895 -4.21 -3.63 10.35
C ARG A 895 -2.87 -3.00 10.02
N ALA A 896 -2.74 -2.26 8.92
CA ALA A 896 -1.51 -1.57 8.55
C ALA A 896 -1.09 -0.50 9.57
N GLN A 897 -2.05 0.10 10.29
CA GLN A 897 -1.83 1.14 11.31
C GLN A 897 -1.73 0.59 12.73
N GLY A 898 -2.01 -0.69 12.92
CA GLY A 898 -1.96 -1.27 14.23
C GLY A 898 -3.13 -0.94 15.16
N ARG A 899 -4.30 -0.65 14.62
CA ARG A 899 -5.52 -0.26 15.36
C ARG A 899 -6.44 -1.45 15.55
N PHE A 900 -6.20 -2.24 16.58
CA PHE A 900 -6.86 -3.55 16.75
C PHE A 900 -8.18 -3.53 17.49
N ALA A 901 -8.42 -2.54 18.30
CA ALA A 901 -9.76 -2.34 18.86
C ALA A 901 -10.75 -2.21 17.71
N GLU A 902 -10.40 -1.41 16.70
CA GLU A 902 -11.16 -1.17 15.49
C GLU A 902 -11.21 -2.41 14.59
N VAL A 903 -10.08 -3.13 14.43
CA VAL A 903 -10.07 -4.42 13.72
C VAL A 903 -11.07 -5.39 14.34
N ASN A 904 -11.04 -5.59 15.67
CA ASN A 904 -11.97 -6.49 16.37
C ASN A 904 -13.43 -6.03 16.24
N ALA A 905 -13.67 -4.72 16.27
CA ALA A 905 -15.02 -4.15 16.08
C ALA A 905 -15.54 -4.47 14.68
N VAL A 906 -14.73 -4.23 13.64
CA VAL A 906 -15.13 -4.49 12.25
C VAL A 906 -15.23 -5.99 11.96
N GLU A 907 -14.34 -6.84 12.47
CA GLU A 907 -14.44 -8.30 12.35
C GLU A 907 -15.70 -8.84 13.02
N THR A 908 -16.06 -8.30 14.18
CA THR A 908 -17.31 -8.62 14.86
C THR A 908 -18.52 -8.20 14.03
N ALA A 909 -18.48 -7.02 13.42
CA ALA A 909 -19.53 -6.54 12.54
C ALA A 909 -19.68 -7.42 11.27
N LEU A 910 -18.58 -7.88 10.70
CA LEU A 910 -18.55 -8.83 9.56
C LEU A 910 -19.12 -10.19 9.95
N ALA A 911 -18.76 -10.73 11.11
CA ALA A 911 -19.29 -12.00 11.62
C ALA A 911 -20.81 -11.94 11.86
N GLN A 912 -21.32 -10.81 12.35
CA GLN A 912 -22.76 -10.57 12.50
C GLN A 912 -23.51 -10.55 11.16
N LEU A 913 -22.91 -10.01 10.09
CA LEU A 913 -23.49 -10.08 8.74
C LEU A 913 -23.58 -11.52 8.21
N ASP A 914 -22.62 -12.37 8.55
CA ASP A 914 -22.63 -13.78 8.12
C ASP A 914 -23.64 -14.62 8.90
N ALA A 915 -23.75 -14.40 10.21
CA ALA A 915 -24.75 -15.04 11.06
C ALA A 915 -26.19 -14.65 10.67
N GLY A 916 -26.43 -13.45 10.18
CA GLY A 916 -27.73 -12.99 9.68
C GLY A 916 -28.16 -13.72 8.40
N LYS A 917 -27.23 -14.11 7.53
CA LYS A 917 -27.52 -14.89 6.29
C LYS A 917 -27.96 -16.33 6.58
N THR A 918 -27.42 -16.93 7.63
CA THR A 918 -27.79 -18.32 8.01
C THR A 918 -29.19 -18.43 8.65
N ARG A 919 -29.75 -17.33 9.17
CA ARG A 919 -31.10 -17.28 9.74
C ARG A 919 -32.22 -16.95 8.75
N SER A 920 -31.91 -16.47 7.55
CA SER A 920 -32.87 -16.08 6.52
C SER A 920 -33.01 -17.09 5.36
N ALA A 921 -32.40 -18.28 5.44
CA ALA A 921 -32.70 -19.38 4.52
C ALA A 921 -34.04 -20.02 4.93
N PRO A 922 -35.11 -19.99 4.10
CA PRO A 922 -36.37 -20.64 4.42
C PRO A 922 -36.20 -22.17 4.39
N HIS A 923 -36.76 -22.82 5.40
CA HIS A 923 -36.98 -24.27 5.39
C HIS A 923 -37.91 -24.69 4.28
#